data_09ed7b61e8564fbdf424bac289d7d2b8
#
_entry.id   09ed7b61e8564fbdf424bac289d7d2b8
#
_cell.length_a   1.000
_cell.length_b   1.000
_cell.length_c   1.000
_cell.angle_alpha   90.00
_cell.angle_beta   90.00
_cell.angle_gamma   90.00
#
_symmetry.space_group_name_H-M   'P 1'
#
loop_
_entity.id
_entity.type
_entity.pdbx_description
1 polymer ?
#
loop_
_entity_poly.entity_id
_entity_poly.type
_entity_poly.pdbx_seq_one_letter_code
_entity_poly.pdbx_strand_id
1 'polypeptide(L)'
;MKKTRNNRGWAFILLMLTIALQVQAQNLITLKLENKPLPAALKLIEREGGKNVIFSVTETEKHHVSADIQQKTQAEAIGIILQGTPFIFIERADYFAIQKKDEKRKSVNIRGKIINEKNHPLPYCNVLLLSPDSTFVNGCVTQNDGSFQMKGEEGVAYTLRVSYIGYTTTTQAIGNNNLIQLLPDSNTLEEVIIDANRANLVKTNPKGSTFFLSQNAQNATNIYSALSEIPMLAVNEVEHTISTAFGGQVMILVNGVPRGNALESIDPKDIQSVEVMDTPSARYLANGFTQVINIQTKRKIHPYQLLNISTEHNPGLYYGVTNGGYELGNDKYSFYVNGKMFYFNNNHYDQTEEQRTSNTYKTQDVRGTSDYYSYNVTLGGDWVINNKSYLSYNATLRGIPTEGMEEGNGTLENDVFTTDYHIQNHTKSSSWVNVYNLFHRYTFSKDATLENALNFTYNWNDDQDEQYEEGTNYLYRNLNKNKTDVYKGNYTAVFGKSFGKSALEIGNQLQYERMDLEQPSSAIPVGFTHSRWKEYLYADYTYNGAPFSFSASLGWDLTFNEVEGKKKDHSRLKYSVSMNVDLGKNGGARLFSRGYTVDPSSAYLNPYDTSADSLLIVRGNPSLTPYYYKEVGMMFNYSLGNFYIWPQLIYSHCTDMITAMGYYTDDNIYVSTYGNTEKEELLSARAYLRYTFGKWGEINYTGSFNRSFFYTGVKEWFSHRIGWNFRYKKVSLNGHVDTLSPSYTAIKKSKGSIESLTTLNWNVNQQLSLRASLRYFIGGPKTSESWTKQEDYYSFYRREFDERHNMVMLGLTYRWQNKVKARKTKKLNVNDNRFNLLTAN
;
A
#
# COMPACT_ATOMS: atom_id res chain seq x y z
N MET A 1 -49.78 6.60 -11.09
CA MET A 1 -49.16 5.51 -11.84
C MET A 1 -48.22 4.74 -10.92
N LYS A 2 -48.42 3.43 -10.83
CA LYS A 2 -47.78 2.54 -9.82
C LYS A 2 -46.30 2.38 -10.08
N LYS A 3 -45.44 2.72 -9.10
CA LYS A 3 -44.03 2.37 -9.05
C LYS A 3 -43.88 0.90 -8.67
N THR A 4 -43.47 0.06 -9.57
CA THR A 4 -43.02 -1.31 -9.27
C THR A 4 -41.59 -1.24 -8.75
N ARG A 5 -41.44 -1.46 -7.46
CA ARG A 5 -40.16 -1.63 -6.76
C ARG A 5 -39.54 -2.99 -7.18
N ASN A 6 -38.36 -2.95 -7.80
CA ASN A 6 -37.64 -4.13 -8.24
C ASN A 6 -36.90 -4.75 -7.03
N ASN A 7 -37.48 -5.83 -6.45
CA ASN A 7 -36.97 -6.50 -5.22
C ASN A 7 -35.85 -7.55 -5.49
N ARG A 8 -35.09 -7.41 -6.56
CA ARG A 8 -34.08 -8.44 -6.91
C ARG A 8 -32.76 -8.40 -6.11
N GLY A 9 -32.44 -7.26 -5.51
CA GLY A 9 -31.19 -7.12 -4.72
C GLY A 9 -31.23 -7.81 -3.34
N TRP A 10 -32.38 -7.85 -2.70
CA TRP A 10 -32.55 -8.43 -1.37
C TRP A 10 -32.53 -9.97 -1.35
N ALA A 11 -32.90 -10.61 -2.45
CA ALA A 11 -32.90 -12.07 -2.56
C ALA A 11 -31.46 -12.63 -2.56
N PHE A 12 -30.48 -11.88 -3.09
CA PHE A 12 -29.09 -12.32 -3.12
C PHE A 12 -28.40 -12.16 -1.75
N ILE A 13 -28.76 -11.14 -1.00
CA ILE A 13 -28.26 -10.93 0.38
C ILE A 13 -28.81 -11.99 1.32
N LEU A 14 -30.08 -12.38 1.15
CA LEU A 14 -30.68 -13.49 1.91
C LEU A 14 -30.07 -14.85 1.56
N LEU A 15 -29.71 -15.10 0.31
CA LEU A 15 -29.06 -16.32 -0.10
C LEU A 15 -27.62 -16.44 0.45
N MET A 16 -26.90 -15.32 0.55
CA MET A 16 -25.57 -15.29 1.18
C MET A 16 -25.63 -15.44 2.71
N LEU A 17 -26.66 -14.94 3.36
CA LEU A 17 -26.89 -15.17 4.80
C LEU A 17 -27.32 -16.61 5.13
N THR A 18 -28.03 -17.27 4.24
CA THR A 18 -28.46 -18.68 4.46
C THR A 18 -27.32 -19.67 4.26
N ILE A 19 -26.28 -19.34 3.50
CA ILE A 19 -25.06 -20.19 3.36
C ILE A 19 -24.16 -20.09 4.60
N ALA A 20 -24.24 -19.00 5.37
CA ALA A 20 -23.46 -18.82 6.61
C ALA A 20 -24.05 -19.54 7.84
N LEU A 21 -25.23 -20.12 7.75
CA LEU A 21 -25.91 -20.85 8.83
C LEU A 21 -25.97 -22.34 8.56
N GLN A 22 -24.89 -22.97 8.12
CA GLN A 22 -24.77 -24.42 8.27
C GLN A 22 -24.43 -24.72 9.72
N VAL A 23 -25.45 -24.92 10.52
CA VAL A 23 -25.37 -25.60 11.80
C VAL A 23 -24.75 -26.96 11.54
N GLN A 24 -23.59 -27.25 12.13
CA GLN A 24 -23.04 -28.60 12.15
C GLN A 24 -24.08 -29.53 12.80
N ALA A 25 -24.73 -30.34 11.99
CA ALA A 25 -25.49 -31.46 12.51
C ALA A 25 -24.51 -32.37 13.25
N GLN A 26 -24.60 -32.44 14.57
CA GLN A 26 -23.83 -33.40 15.35
C GLN A 26 -24.37 -34.79 15.01
N ASN A 27 -23.53 -35.67 14.45
CA ASN A 27 -23.86 -37.05 14.22
C ASN A 27 -24.07 -37.73 15.56
N LEU A 28 -25.30 -38.12 15.83
CA LEU A 28 -25.63 -38.87 17.03
C LEU A 28 -25.36 -40.38 16.78
N ILE A 29 -24.60 -40.97 17.69
CA ILE A 29 -24.13 -42.37 17.58
C ILE A 29 -25.06 -43.29 18.27
N THR A 30 -25.42 -44.38 17.59
CA THR A 30 -26.17 -45.53 18.16
C THR A 30 -25.39 -46.79 17.85
N LEU A 31 -24.81 -47.41 18.89
CA LEU A 31 -23.94 -48.60 18.79
C LEU A 31 -24.16 -49.51 19.96
N LYS A 32 -24.27 -50.81 19.71
CA LYS A 32 -24.26 -51.86 20.71
C LYS A 32 -22.93 -52.62 20.64
N LEU A 33 -22.16 -52.57 21.73
CA LEU A 33 -20.85 -53.17 21.86
C LEU A 33 -20.94 -54.33 22.91
N GLU A 34 -20.50 -55.52 22.57
CA GLU A 34 -20.45 -56.65 23.45
C GLU A 34 -19.03 -57.25 23.49
N ASN A 35 -18.37 -57.14 24.63
CA ASN A 35 -16.99 -57.58 24.92
C ASN A 35 -15.97 -57.27 23.80
N LYS A 36 -15.99 -56.02 23.30
CA LYS A 36 -15.16 -55.61 22.18
C LYS A 36 -13.85 -55.02 22.66
N PRO A 37 -12.69 -55.34 22.03
CA PRO A 37 -11.44 -54.66 22.37
C PRO A 37 -11.57 -53.11 22.28
N LEU A 38 -11.07 -52.36 23.26
CA LEU A 38 -11.19 -50.89 23.35
C LEU A 38 -10.71 -50.19 22.09
N PRO A 39 -9.58 -50.55 21.43
CA PRO A 39 -9.20 -49.95 20.14
C PRO A 39 -10.24 -50.06 19.04
N ALA A 40 -10.89 -51.24 18.96
CA ALA A 40 -11.93 -51.50 17.95
C ALA A 40 -13.22 -50.72 18.26
N ALA A 41 -13.57 -50.56 19.55
CA ALA A 41 -14.68 -49.72 19.98
C ALA A 41 -14.45 -48.23 19.69
N LEU A 42 -13.25 -47.72 19.98
CA LEU A 42 -12.86 -46.33 19.67
C LEU A 42 -12.89 -46.02 18.18
N LYS A 43 -12.43 -46.98 17.34
CA LYS A 43 -12.49 -46.83 15.86
C LYS A 43 -13.92 -46.85 15.31
N LEU A 44 -14.82 -47.60 15.90
CA LEU A 44 -16.24 -47.58 15.52
C LEU A 44 -16.85 -46.19 15.84
N ILE A 45 -16.59 -45.68 17.03
CA ILE A 45 -17.08 -44.35 17.45
C ILE A 45 -16.45 -43.21 16.59
N GLU A 46 -15.19 -43.37 16.19
CA GLU A 46 -14.53 -42.45 15.24
C GLU A 46 -15.27 -42.42 13.92
N ARG A 47 -15.57 -43.59 13.36
CA ARG A 47 -16.24 -43.71 12.05
C ARG A 47 -17.66 -43.15 12.04
N GLU A 48 -18.43 -43.39 13.10
CA GLU A 48 -19.83 -42.93 13.19
C GLU A 48 -19.92 -41.44 13.59
N GLY A 49 -18.96 -40.94 14.38
CA GLY A 49 -19.00 -39.60 14.93
C GLY A 49 -18.26 -38.54 14.10
N GLY A 50 -17.36 -38.95 13.24
CA GLY A 50 -16.68 -38.08 12.25
C GLY A 50 -15.44 -37.31 12.74
N LYS A 51 -15.21 -37.17 14.06
CA LYS A 51 -13.93 -36.61 14.60
C LYS A 51 -12.94 -37.75 14.85
N ASN A 52 -11.67 -37.53 14.52
CA ASN A 52 -10.59 -38.48 14.77
C ASN A 52 -10.42 -38.82 16.26
N VAL A 53 -10.09 -40.06 16.59
CA VAL A 53 -9.78 -40.51 17.96
C VAL A 53 -8.35 -41.04 18.00
N ILE A 54 -7.47 -40.32 18.69
CA ILE A 54 -6.04 -40.65 18.82
C ILE A 54 -5.83 -41.43 20.12
N PHE A 55 -5.26 -42.62 20.04
CA PHE A 55 -4.97 -43.49 21.17
C PHE A 55 -3.77 -44.40 20.93
N SER A 56 -3.15 -44.89 22.03
CA SER A 56 -2.11 -45.90 21.95
C SER A 56 -2.73 -47.29 21.85
N VAL A 57 -2.53 -47.97 20.73
CA VAL A 57 -3.10 -49.33 20.50
C VAL A 57 -2.53 -50.29 21.52
N THR A 58 -1.22 -50.30 21.77
CA THR A 58 -0.53 -51.20 22.72
C THR A 58 -1.01 -51.09 24.16
N GLU A 59 -1.46 -49.88 24.58
CA GLU A 59 -1.98 -49.68 25.94
C GLU A 59 -3.46 -50.00 26.04
N THR A 60 -4.25 -49.74 25.03
CA THR A 60 -5.71 -49.88 25.00
C THR A 60 -6.15 -51.30 24.61
N GLU A 61 -5.33 -52.07 23.90
CA GLU A 61 -5.66 -53.43 23.39
C GLU A 61 -6.01 -54.46 24.48
N LYS A 62 -5.44 -54.26 25.69
CA LYS A 62 -5.67 -55.17 26.86
C LYS A 62 -7.04 -54.97 27.51
N HIS A 63 -7.79 -53.98 27.09
CA HIS A 63 -9.08 -53.62 27.68
C HIS A 63 -10.23 -53.94 26.73
N HIS A 64 -11.28 -54.59 27.25
CA HIS A 64 -12.49 -54.91 26.52
C HIS A 64 -13.67 -54.17 27.14
N VAL A 65 -14.57 -53.70 26.31
CA VAL A 65 -15.71 -52.87 26.70
C VAL A 65 -17.02 -53.42 26.15
N SER A 66 -18.06 -53.29 26.96
CA SER A 66 -19.45 -53.56 26.57
C SER A 66 -20.28 -52.34 26.89
N ALA A 67 -21.00 -51.81 25.92
CA ALA A 67 -21.83 -50.61 26.08
C ALA A 67 -23.01 -50.63 25.11
N ASP A 68 -24.15 -50.15 25.53
CA ASP A 68 -25.29 -49.83 24.69
C ASP A 68 -25.39 -48.30 24.60
N ILE A 69 -25.06 -47.77 23.45
CA ILE A 69 -25.00 -46.32 23.16
C ILE A 69 -26.19 -46.00 22.28
N GLN A 70 -27.12 -45.19 22.76
CA GLN A 70 -28.32 -44.80 22.06
C GLN A 70 -28.35 -43.28 21.90
N GLN A 71 -28.33 -42.81 20.66
CA GLN A 71 -28.45 -41.41 20.30
C GLN A 71 -27.52 -40.46 21.13
N LYS A 72 -26.21 -40.76 21.19
CA LYS A 72 -25.21 -40.00 21.95
C LYS A 72 -24.28 -39.25 21.03
N THR A 73 -23.77 -38.10 21.50
CA THR A 73 -22.69 -37.38 20.81
C THR A 73 -21.40 -38.20 20.85
N GLN A 74 -20.43 -37.90 19.99
CA GLN A 74 -19.17 -38.62 19.95
C GLN A 74 -18.41 -38.57 21.30
N ALA A 75 -18.42 -37.38 21.95
CA ALA A 75 -17.82 -37.20 23.26
C ALA A 75 -18.48 -38.06 24.37
N GLU A 76 -19.81 -38.08 24.38
CA GLU A 76 -20.56 -38.92 25.35
C GLU A 76 -20.34 -40.41 25.09
N ALA A 77 -20.32 -40.85 23.82
CA ALA A 77 -20.05 -42.22 23.43
C ALA A 77 -18.65 -42.69 23.87
N ILE A 78 -17.63 -41.85 23.67
CA ILE A 78 -16.27 -42.10 24.19
C ILE A 78 -16.28 -42.17 25.73
N GLY A 79 -16.94 -41.23 26.38
CA GLY A 79 -17.07 -41.21 27.84
C GLY A 79 -17.67 -42.51 28.41
N ILE A 80 -18.72 -43.04 27.76
CA ILE A 80 -19.39 -44.30 28.14
C ILE A 80 -18.44 -45.50 28.04
N ILE A 81 -17.73 -45.69 26.96
CA ILE A 81 -16.82 -46.82 26.77
C ILE A 81 -15.54 -46.76 27.62
N LEU A 82 -15.15 -45.55 28.07
CA LEU A 82 -14.00 -45.40 28.97
C LEU A 82 -14.37 -45.60 30.45
N GLN A 83 -15.65 -45.66 30.80
CA GLN A 83 -16.05 -45.94 32.18
C GLN A 83 -15.53 -47.32 32.65
N GLY A 84 -14.88 -47.34 33.81
CA GLY A 84 -14.26 -48.56 34.36
C GLY A 84 -12.90 -48.91 33.76
N THR A 85 -12.39 -48.14 32.83
CA THR A 85 -11.04 -48.27 32.28
C THR A 85 -10.08 -47.25 32.92
N PRO A 86 -8.76 -47.48 32.87
CA PRO A 86 -7.78 -46.51 33.38
C PRO A 86 -7.52 -45.34 32.44
N PHE A 87 -8.40 -45.06 31.48
CA PHE A 87 -8.26 -44.03 30.49
C PHE A 87 -9.26 -42.90 30.67
N ILE A 88 -8.85 -41.69 30.26
CA ILE A 88 -9.68 -40.52 30.10
C ILE A 88 -9.52 -39.98 28.66
N PHE A 89 -10.44 -39.15 28.21
CA PHE A 89 -10.27 -38.42 26.94
C PHE A 89 -10.17 -36.91 27.12
N ILE A 90 -9.46 -36.28 26.21
CA ILE A 90 -9.38 -34.82 26.06
C ILE A 90 -9.95 -34.47 24.71
N GLU A 91 -11.01 -33.67 24.68
CA GLU A 91 -11.58 -33.14 23.44
C GLU A 91 -10.77 -31.96 22.94
N ARG A 92 -10.46 -31.96 21.63
CA ARG A 92 -9.88 -30.87 20.86
C ARG A 92 -10.81 -30.53 19.71
N ALA A 93 -10.54 -29.41 19.02
CA ALA A 93 -11.39 -28.95 17.92
C ALA A 93 -11.60 -30.04 16.85
N ASP A 94 -10.55 -30.79 16.50
CA ASP A 94 -10.56 -31.73 15.37
C ASP A 94 -10.39 -33.20 15.76
N TYR A 95 -10.15 -33.51 17.05
CA TYR A 95 -9.92 -34.89 17.53
C TYR A 95 -10.16 -35.09 19.03
N PHE A 96 -10.32 -36.34 19.43
CA PHE A 96 -10.30 -36.81 20.83
C PHE A 96 -8.97 -37.51 21.09
N ALA A 97 -8.28 -37.19 22.18
CA ALA A 97 -7.07 -37.89 22.61
C ALA A 97 -7.37 -38.74 23.86
N ILE A 98 -7.11 -40.02 23.77
CA ILE A 98 -7.27 -40.96 24.90
C ILE A 98 -5.94 -41.07 25.64
N GLN A 99 -5.95 -40.83 26.93
CA GLN A 99 -4.78 -40.84 27.78
C GLN A 99 -5.05 -41.73 29.03
N LYS A 100 -3.98 -42.36 29.57
CA LYS A 100 -4.08 -43.08 30.82
C LYS A 100 -4.28 -42.08 31.97
N LYS A 101 -5.15 -42.40 32.90
CA LYS A 101 -5.43 -41.58 34.07
C LYS A 101 -4.21 -41.59 34.97
N ASP A 102 -3.54 -40.44 35.11
CA ASP A 102 -2.39 -40.33 35.98
C ASP A 102 -2.78 -40.52 37.43
N GLU A 103 -2.11 -41.43 38.13
CA GLU A 103 -2.18 -41.50 39.61
C GLU A 103 -1.61 -40.19 40.16
N LYS A 104 -2.38 -39.46 40.97
CA LYS A 104 -1.98 -38.19 41.55
C LYS A 104 -0.72 -38.42 42.43
N ARG A 105 0.46 -38.14 41.85
CA ARG A 105 1.67 -37.96 42.66
C ARG A 105 1.54 -36.71 43.51
N LYS A 106 2.08 -36.70 44.72
CA LYS A 106 2.06 -35.53 45.57
C LYS A 106 2.83 -34.40 44.89
N SER A 107 2.23 -33.21 44.86
CA SER A 107 2.86 -32.02 44.30
C SER A 107 3.87 -31.46 45.31
N VAL A 108 5.09 -31.16 44.84
CA VAL A 108 6.16 -30.55 45.64
C VAL A 108 6.45 -29.15 45.13
N ASN A 109 6.72 -28.21 46.01
CA ASN A 109 7.13 -26.84 45.67
C ASN A 109 8.63 -26.78 45.46
N ILE A 110 9.05 -26.45 44.24
CA ILE A 110 10.45 -26.19 43.86
C ILE A 110 10.71 -24.72 43.99
N ARG A 111 11.69 -24.31 44.81
CA ARG A 111 12.05 -22.91 45.04
C ARG A 111 13.53 -22.72 44.80
N GLY A 112 13.93 -21.50 44.42
CA GLY A 112 15.32 -21.13 44.25
C GLY A 112 15.52 -19.65 44.05
N LYS A 113 16.77 -19.25 43.81
CA LYS A 113 17.17 -17.88 43.55
C LYS A 113 18.23 -17.82 42.47
N ILE A 114 18.10 -16.83 41.57
CA ILE A 114 19.05 -16.60 40.49
C ILE A 114 19.83 -15.33 40.81
N ILE A 115 21.17 -15.42 40.69
CA ILE A 115 22.11 -14.31 40.95
C ILE A 115 23.08 -14.17 39.76
N ASN A 116 23.71 -12.99 39.67
CA ASN A 116 24.78 -12.76 38.71
C ASN A 116 26.17 -13.10 39.30
N GLU A 117 27.25 -12.90 38.54
CA GLU A 117 28.65 -13.10 38.97
C GLU A 117 29.09 -12.24 40.16
N LYS A 118 28.36 -11.18 40.47
CA LYS A 118 28.59 -10.28 41.59
C LYS A 118 27.65 -10.57 42.78
N ASN A 119 26.98 -11.71 42.78
CA ASN A 119 25.99 -12.13 43.78
C ASN A 119 24.76 -11.20 43.89
N HIS A 120 24.50 -10.32 42.85
CA HIS A 120 23.29 -9.52 42.84
C HIS A 120 22.13 -10.37 42.28
N PRO A 121 20.92 -10.22 42.82
CA PRO A 121 19.74 -10.93 42.30
C PRO A 121 19.43 -10.53 40.85
N LEU A 122 19.06 -11.52 40.02
CA LEU A 122 18.64 -11.32 38.65
C LEU A 122 17.11 -11.47 38.53
N PRO A 123 16.38 -10.38 38.43
CA PRO A 123 14.93 -10.39 38.24
C PRO A 123 14.60 -10.78 36.77
N TYR A 124 13.42 -11.37 36.61
CA TYR A 124 12.84 -11.70 35.30
C TYR A 124 13.64 -12.70 34.44
N CYS A 125 14.48 -13.56 35.08
CA CYS A 125 15.09 -14.71 34.42
C CYS A 125 14.03 -15.77 34.10
N ASN A 126 14.10 -16.36 32.90
CA ASN A 126 13.26 -17.52 32.58
C ASN A 126 13.80 -18.78 33.27
N VAL A 127 12.96 -19.46 34.03
CA VAL A 127 13.28 -20.71 34.69
C VAL A 127 12.33 -21.78 34.19
N LEU A 128 12.86 -22.81 33.54
CA LEU A 128 12.11 -23.93 32.98
C LEU A 128 12.41 -25.18 33.79
N LEU A 129 11.35 -25.94 34.12
CA LEU A 129 11.41 -27.24 34.73
C LEU A 129 11.32 -28.29 33.63
N LEU A 130 12.32 -29.15 33.54
CA LEU A 130 12.42 -30.20 32.53
C LEU A 130 12.39 -31.57 33.23
N SER A 131 11.69 -32.53 32.66
CA SER A 131 11.72 -33.93 33.02
C SER A 131 13.05 -34.58 32.64
N PRO A 132 13.33 -35.83 33.12
CA PRO A 132 14.58 -36.51 32.78
C PRO A 132 14.82 -36.73 31.28
N ASP A 133 13.78 -36.79 30.50
CA ASP A 133 13.81 -36.86 29.04
C ASP A 133 13.90 -35.49 28.35
N SER A 134 14.17 -34.40 29.12
CA SER A 134 14.26 -33.05 28.66
C SER A 134 12.97 -32.42 28.11
N THR A 135 11.79 -33.04 28.37
CA THR A 135 10.52 -32.43 28.02
C THR A 135 10.14 -31.34 29.01
N PHE A 136 9.46 -30.29 28.53
CA PHE A 136 8.98 -29.17 29.33
C PHE A 136 7.84 -29.60 30.25
N VAL A 137 7.99 -29.38 31.56
CA VAL A 137 6.96 -29.68 32.59
C VAL A 137 6.30 -28.41 33.08
N ASN A 138 7.09 -27.42 33.52
CA ASN A 138 6.60 -26.15 34.07
C ASN A 138 7.60 -25.02 33.86
N GLY A 139 7.21 -23.78 34.06
CA GLY A 139 8.11 -22.63 33.94
C GLY A 139 7.59 -21.40 34.68
N CYS A 140 8.51 -20.55 35.10
CA CYS A 140 8.22 -19.27 35.74
C CYS A 140 9.31 -18.25 35.37
N VAL A 141 9.12 -16.99 35.80
CA VAL A 141 10.15 -15.96 35.81
C VAL A 141 10.52 -15.54 37.22
N THR A 142 11.79 -15.18 37.43
CA THR A 142 12.24 -14.72 38.76
C THR A 142 11.59 -13.39 39.12
N GLN A 143 11.32 -13.21 40.43
CA GLN A 143 10.81 -11.97 41.00
C GLN A 143 11.91 -10.91 41.11
N ASN A 144 11.57 -9.70 41.60
CA ASN A 144 12.51 -8.57 41.71
C ASN A 144 13.73 -8.89 42.57
N ASP A 145 13.63 -9.79 43.52
CA ASP A 145 14.70 -10.27 44.41
C ASP A 145 15.45 -11.48 43.85
N GLY A 146 15.18 -11.88 42.59
CA GLY A 146 15.77 -13.02 41.92
C GLY A 146 15.18 -14.38 42.32
N SER A 147 14.20 -14.43 43.22
CA SER A 147 13.58 -15.69 43.66
C SER A 147 12.58 -16.22 42.64
N PHE A 148 12.40 -17.56 42.64
CA PHE A 148 11.39 -18.22 41.85
C PHE A 148 10.73 -19.34 42.65
N GLN A 149 9.50 -19.69 42.29
CA GLN A 149 8.76 -20.84 42.85
C GLN A 149 7.88 -21.45 41.74
N MET A 150 7.92 -22.80 41.68
CA MET A 150 7.06 -23.57 40.77
C MET A 150 6.70 -24.92 41.38
N LYS A 151 5.72 -25.60 40.79
CA LYS A 151 5.25 -26.92 41.23
C LYS A 151 5.83 -28.00 40.36
N GLY A 152 6.29 -29.10 40.96
CA GLY A 152 6.67 -30.34 40.34
C GLY A 152 6.01 -31.51 41.07
N GLU A 153 6.31 -32.76 40.66
CA GLU A 153 5.84 -33.99 41.27
C GLU A 153 6.94 -34.58 42.16
N GLU A 154 6.57 -35.20 43.28
CA GLU A 154 7.49 -35.81 44.23
C GLU A 154 8.13 -37.08 43.63
N GLY A 155 9.44 -37.24 43.79
CA GLY A 155 10.18 -38.41 43.31
C GLY A 155 10.61 -38.37 41.86
N VAL A 156 10.42 -37.27 41.13
CA VAL A 156 10.90 -37.07 39.78
C VAL A 156 12.21 -36.32 39.78
N ALA A 157 13.23 -36.78 39.07
CA ALA A 157 14.53 -36.14 38.94
C ALA A 157 14.50 -35.03 37.89
N TYR A 158 13.95 -33.86 38.26
CA TYR A 158 13.84 -32.71 37.37
C TYR A 158 15.16 -31.97 37.20
N THR A 159 15.25 -31.25 36.07
CA THR A 159 16.34 -30.33 35.75
C THR A 159 15.79 -28.89 35.55
N LEU A 160 16.45 -27.92 36.15
CA LEU A 160 16.17 -26.50 35.95
C LEU A 160 17.04 -25.97 34.81
N ARG A 161 16.44 -25.38 33.82
CA ARG A 161 17.11 -24.62 32.76
C ARG A 161 16.80 -23.15 32.93
N VAL A 162 17.84 -22.36 33.18
CA VAL A 162 17.72 -20.92 33.46
C VAL A 162 18.37 -20.12 32.33
N SER A 163 17.66 -19.12 31.82
CA SER A 163 18.16 -18.25 30.78
C SER A 163 17.81 -16.79 31.08
N TYR A 164 18.75 -15.89 30.80
CA TYR A 164 18.60 -14.44 30.91
C TYR A 164 19.38 -13.75 29.80
N ILE A 165 18.90 -12.58 29.34
CA ILE A 165 19.55 -11.83 28.24
C ILE A 165 20.90 -11.31 28.70
N GLY A 166 21.97 -11.63 27.94
CA GLY A 166 23.34 -11.24 28.26
C GLY A 166 24.07 -12.20 29.20
N TYR A 167 23.46 -13.35 29.51
CA TYR A 167 24.03 -14.41 30.33
C TYR A 167 23.98 -15.76 29.66
N THR A 168 24.99 -16.59 29.91
CA THR A 168 25.03 -17.98 29.44
C THR A 168 23.86 -18.79 30.01
N THR A 169 23.12 -19.49 29.19
CA THR A 169 22.06 -20.38 29.63
C THR A 169 22.64 -21.53 30.47
N THR A 170 22.19 -21.68 31.71
CA THR A 170 22.66 -22.69 32.64
C THR A 170 21.57 -23.75 32.86
N THR A 171 21.99 -25.03 32.91
CA THR A 171 21.13 -26.16 33.22
C THR A 171 21.67 -26.85 34.45
N GLN A 172 20.83 -27.05 35.47
CA GLN A 172 21.22 -27.65 36.77
C GLN A 172 20.12 -28.61 37.25
N ALA A 173 20.55 -29.74 37.81
CA ALA A 173 19.62 -30.65 38.49
C ALA A 173 19.07 -30.00 39.78
N ILE A 174 17.82 -30.30 40.12
CA ILE A 174 17.19 -29.78 41.32
C ILE A 174 17.87 -30.35 42.58
N GLY A 175 18.27 -29.41 43.48
CA GLY A 175 18.81 -29.69 44.80
C GLY A 175 17.93 -29.08 45.90
N ASN A 176 18.36 -29.29 47.19
CA ASN A 176 17.67 -28.75 48.34
C ASN A 176 17.75 -27.22 48.41
N ASN A 177 18.77 -26.62 47.78
CA ASN A 177 18.93 -25.18 47.66
C ASN A 177 19.29 -24.80 46.22
N ASN A 178 18.32 -24.34 45.45
CA ASN A 178 18.49 -24.00 44.03
C ASN A 178 19.00 -22.57 43.88
N LEU A 179 20.21 -22.28 44.39
CA LEU A 179 20.92 -21.03 44.10
C LEU A 179 21.68 -21.21 42.78
N ILE A 180 21.30 -20.50 41.74
CA ILE A 180 21.89 -20.62 40.40
C ILE A 180 22.55 -19.30 40.04
N GLN A 181 23.86 -19.34 39.82
CA GLN A 181 24.62 -18.20 39.36
C GLN A 181 24.70 -18.23 37.83
N LEU A 182 24.26 -17.16 37.16
CA LEU A 182 24.46 -16.95 35.75
C LEU A 182 25.74 -16.16 35.53
N LEU A 183 26.57 -16.63 34.62
CA LEU A 183 27.76 -15.92 34.13
C LEU A 183 27.40 -15.06 32.93
N PRO A 184 27.94 -13.82 32.81
CA PRO A 184 27.81 -13.05 31.63
C PRO A 184 28.25 -13.88 30.42
N ASP A 185 27.50 -13.84 29.35
CA ASP A 185 27.93 -14.41 28.09
C ASP A 185 29.13 -13.58 27.62
N SER A 186 30.37 -14.10 27.83
CA SER A 186 31.61 -13.49 27.38
C SER A 186 31.79 -13.52 25.86
N ASN A 187 30.97 -14.28 25.15
CA ASN A 187 30.65 -13.94 23.81
C ASN A 187 29.86 -12.60 23.93
N THR A 188 30.56 -11.46 24.08
CA THR A 188 30.14 -10.28 23.36
C THR A 188 29.62 -10.85 22.07
N LEU A 189 28.31 -10.77 21.87
CA LEU A 189 27.80 -10.69 20.53
C LEU A 189 28.71 -9.64 19.90
N GLU A 190 29.86 -10.05 19.32
CA GLU A 190 30.28 -9.40 18.11
C GLU A 190 28.96 -9.18 17.46
N GLU A 191 28.58 -7.91 17.41
CA GLU A 191 27.54 -7.47 16.53
C GLU A 191 27.80 -8.36 15.33
N VAL A 192 27.03 -9.46 15.22
CA VAL A 192 26.98 -10.21 13.98
C VAL A 192 26.38 -9.13 13.13
N ILE A 193 27.25 -8.31 12.61
CA ILE A 193 27.08 -7.63 11.36
C ILE A 193 26.81 -8.85 10.48
N ILE A 194 25.52 -9.18 10.41
CA ILE A 194 25.00 -9.90 9.28
C ILE A 194 25.32 -8.91 8.19
N ASP A 195 26.50 -9.08 7.62
CA ASP A 195 26.74 -8.77 6.23
C ASP A 195 25.81 -9.72 5.49
N ALA A 196 24.51 -9.51 5.77
CA ALA A 196 23.42 -10.19 5.12
C ALA A 196 23.55 -9.69 3.71
N ASN A 197 24.20 -10.52 2.89
CA ASN A 197 24.13 -10.41 1.45
C ASN A 197 22.74 -9.83 1.15
N ARG A 198 22.64 -8.60 0.64
CA ARG A 198 21.36 -7.91 0.39
C ARG A 198 20.35 -8.77 -0.38
N ALA A 199 20.81 -9.79 -1.10
CA ALA A 199 20.00 -10.83 -1.71
C ALA A 199 19.06 -11.55 -0.72
N ASN A 200 19.44 -11.70 0.54
CA ASN A 200 18.60 -12.30 1.58
C ASN A 200 17.54 -11.34 2.13
N LEU A 201 17.58 -10.06 1.73
CA LEU A 201 16.63 -9.03 2.16
C LEU A 201 15.43 -8.88 1.20
N VAL A 202 15.37 -9.67 0.13
CA VAL A 202 14.28 -9.62 -0.85
C VAL A 202 13.64 -11.00 -0.98
N LYS A 203 12.31 -11.06 -0.84
CA LYS A 203 11.52 -12.26 -1.14
C LYS A 203 10.54 -11.96 -2.26
N THR A 204 10.56 -12.76 -3.31
CA THR A 204 9.58 -12.65 -4.40
C THR A 204 8.33 -13.50 -4.11
N ASN A 205 7.19 -13.03 -4.57
CA ASN A 205 5.92 -13.74 -4.54
C ASN A 205 5.17 -13.46 -5.86
N PRO A 206 4.05 -14.14 -6.16
CA PRO A 206 3.34 -13.93 -7.43
C PRO A 206 2.85 -12.49 -7.64
N LYS A 207 2.54 -11.77 -6.57
CA LYS A 207 1.99 -10.41 -6.64
C LYS A 207 3.05 -9.31 -6.61
N GLY A 208 4.26 -9.60 -6.09
CA GLY A 208 5.29 -8.57 -5.89
C GLY A 208 6.56 -9.08 -5.22
N SER A 209 7.19 -8.20 -4.49
CA SER A 209 8.41 -8.49 -3.74
C SER A 209 8.35 -7.87 -2.35
N THR A 210 8.83 -8.59 -1.35
CA THR A 210 8.94 -8.13 0.04
C THR A 210 10.39 -7.81 0.34
N PHE A 211 10.62 -6.60 0.82
CA PHE A 211 11.94 -6.04 1.17
C PHE A 211 12.08 -5.90 2.68
N PHE A 212 13.29 -6.16 3.17
CA PHE A 212 13.68 -5.94 4.56
C PHE A 212 14.72 -4.85 4.59
N LEU A 213 14.49 -3.81 5.38
CA LEU A 213 15.39 -2.67 5.47
C LEU A 213 16.72 -3.07 6.10
N SER A 214 17.83 -2.57 5.54
CA SER A 214 19.16 -2.70 6.14
C SER A 214 19.22 -1.97 7.49
N GLN A 215 20.23 -2.26 8.29
CA GLN A 215 20.49 -1.53 9.56
C GLN A 215 20.70 -0.02 9.30
N ASN A 216 21.28 0.34 8.16
CA ASN A 216 21.48 1.73 7.76
C ASN A 216 20.14 2.43 7.49
N ALA A 217 19.25 1.80 6.74
CA ALA A 217 17.90 2.33 6.47
C ALA A 217 17.05 2.41 7.76
N GLN A 218 17.14 1.41 8.65
CA GLN A 218 16.47 1.46 9.96
C GLN A 218 16.98 2.60 10.85
N ASN A 219 18.22 3.04 10.68
CA ASN A 219 18.80 4.19 11.38
C ASN A 219 18.63 5.51 10.63
N ALA A 220 17.86 5.56 9.57
CA ALA A 220 17.53 6.79 8.87
C ALA A 220 16.74 7.75 9.76
N THR A 221 16.81 9.03 9.45
CA THR A 221 16.15 10.09 10.23
C THR A 221 14.64 10.12 10.05
N ASN A 222 14.16 9.70 8.89
CA ASN A 222 12.74 9.63 8.57
C ASN A 222 12.45 8.39 7.72
N ILE A 223 11.17 8.09 7.54
CA ILE A 223 10.71 6.92 6.79
C ILE A 223 11.06 7.00 5.29
N TYR A 224 11.03 8.19 4.69
CA TYR A 224 11.28 8.38 3.26
C TYR A 224 12.74 8.07 2.93
N SER A 225 13.69 8.56 3.74
CA SER A 225 15.10 8.18 3.62
C SER A 225 15.34 6.68 3.85
N ALA A 226 14.50 6.02 4.66
CA ALA A 226 14.59 4.57 4.84
C ALA A 226 14.08 3.81 3.62
N LEU A 227 12.98 4.27 3.04
CA LEU A 227 12.34 3.63 1.90
C LEU A 227 13.08 3.87 0.58
N SER A 228 13.94 4.89 0.49
CA SER A 228 14.77 5.14 -0.70
C SER A 228 15.76 4.01 -1.00
N GLU A 229 16.05 3.13 -0.03
CA GLU A 229 16.85 1.91 -0.23
C GLU A 229 16.12 0.84 -1.08
N ILE A 230 14.79 0.92 -1.20
CA ILE A 230 14.00 -0.11 -1.88
C ILE A 230 14.05 0.11 -3.40
N PRO A 231 14.55 -0.86 -4.17
CA PRO A 231 14.84 -0.69 -5.60
C PRO A 231 13.64 -0.31 -6.46
N MET A 232 12.44 -0.71 -6.04
CA MET A 232 11.20 -0.52 -6.79
C MET A 232 10.55 0.84 -6.53
N LEU A 233 11.07 1.62 -5.59
CA LEU A 233 10.47 2.88 -5.17
C LEU A 233 11.25 4.08 -5.71
N ALA A 234 10.53 5.11 -6.11
CA ALA A 234 11.04 6.44 -6.36
C ALA A 234 10.55 7.34 -5.21
N VAL A 235 11.46 7.66 -4.30
CA VAL A 235 11.15 8.44 -3.11
C VAL A 235 11.67 9.85 -3.28
N ASN A 236 10.80 10.85 -3.11
CA ASN A 236 11.18 12.25 -2.98
C ASN A 236 11.31 12.58 -1.49
N GLU A 237 12.56 12.65 -1.02
CA GLU A 237 12.86 12.91 0.39
C GLU A 237 12.60 14.38 0.81
N VAL A 238 12.49 15.30 -0.14
CA VAL A 238 12.16 16.71 0.13
C VAL A 238 10.65 16.87 0.27
N GLU A 239 9.90 16.39 -0.72
CA GLU A 239 8.45 16.53 -0.74
C GLU A 239 7.73 15.44 0.06
N HIS A 240 8.46 14.46 0.60
CA HIS A 240 7.93 13.33 1.33
C HIS A 240 6.83 12.61 0.54
N THR A 241 7.15 12.23 -0.68
CA THR A 241 6.27 11.46 -1.55
C THR A 241 6.93 10.16 -1.99
N ILE A 242 6.11 9.15 -2.21
CA ILE A 242 6.55 7.83 -2.66
C ILE A 242 5.76 7.49 -3.92
N SER A 243 6.50 7.09 -4.94
CA SER A 243 5.97 6.50 -6.16
C SER A 243 6.80 5.24 -6.49
N THR A 244 6.47 4.57 -7.57
CA THR A 244 7.33 3.48 -8.04
C THR A 244 8.28 3.96 -9.11
N ALA A 245 9.37 3.24 -9.29
CA ALA A 245 10.44 3.59 -10.21
C ALA A 245 10.00 3.77 -11.67
N PHE A 246 8.87 3.15 -12.06
CA PHE A 246 8.33 3.22 -13.42
C PHE A 246 6.97 3.92 -13.52
N GLY A 247 6.57 4.64 -12.46
CA GLY A 247 5.28 5.34 -12.41
C GLY A 247 4.09 4.41 -12.16
N GLY A 248 2.88 4.94 -12.33
CA GLY A 248 1.62 4.24 -12.08
C GLY A 248 0.89 4.74 -10.84
N GLN A 249 -0.39 4.38 -10.73
CA GLN A 249 -1.23 4.69 -9.58
C GLN A 249 -0.85 3.78 -8.41
N VAL A 250 -0.38 4.38 -7.31
CA VAL A 250 0.12 3.65 -6.15
C VAL A 250 -0.81 3.79 -4.96
N MET A 251 -1.18 2.66 -4.32
CA MET A 251 -1.82 2.64 -3.02
C MET A 251 -0.79 2.37 -1.93
N ILE A 252 -0.74 3.21 -0.90
CA ILE A 252 0.14 3.01 0.26
C ILE A 252 -0.69 2.52 1.44
N LEU A 253 -0.29 1.35 1.95
CA LEU A 253 -0.88 0.69 3.10
C LEU A 253 0.12 0.64 4.26
N VAL A 254 -0.37 0.72 5.48
CA VAL A 254 0.39 0.40 6.69
C VAL A 254 -0.36 -0.70 7.43
N ASN A 255 0.28 -1.87 7.58
CA ASN A 255 -0.33 -3.08 8.14
C ASN A 255 -1.62 -3.51 7.42
N GLY A 256 -1.68 -3.28 6.09
CA GLY A 256 -2.83 -3.60 5.25
C GLY A 256 -3.95 -2.54 5.25
N VAL A 257 -3.78 -1.43 5.96
CA VAL A 257 -4.76 -0.34 6.04
C VAL A 257 -4.32 0.86 5.18
N PRO A 258 -5.18 1.44 4.33
CA PRO A 258 -4.85 2.63 3.55
C PRO A 258 -4.46 3.80 4.45
N ARG A 259 -3.26 4.34 4.28
CA ARG A 259 -2.74 5.52 4.99
C ARG A 259 -2.32 6.66 4.07
N GLY A 260 -2.24 6.42 2.77
CA GLY A 260 -1.70 7.40 1.83
C GLY A 260 -0.27 7.83 2.22
N ASN A 261 0.07 9.08 1.99
CA ASN A 261 1.38 9.63 2.33
C ASN A 261 1.52 10.12 3.79
N ALA A 262 0.59 9.78 4.69
CA ALA A 262 0.64 10.16 6.10
C ALA A 262 1.57 9.21 6.91
N LEU A 263 2.85 9.19 6.57
CA LEU A 263 3.85 8.26 7.11
C LEU A 263 4.80 8.90 8.13
N GLU A 264 4.69 10.20 8.38
CA GLU A 264 5.62 10.99 9.20
C GLU A 264 5.75 10.45 10.63
N SER A 265 4.69 9.87 11.15
CA SER A 265 4.65 9.29 12.50
C SER A 265 5.31 7.91 12.61
N ILE A 266 5.79 7.32 11.50
CA ILE A 266 6.38 5.97 11.51
C ILE A 266 7.90 6.05 11.74
N ASP A 267 8.38 5.35 12.77
CA ASP A 267 9.82 5.17 12.99
C ASP A 267 10.38 4.14 12.01
N PRO A 268 11.44 4.45 11.22
CA PRO A 268 12.12 3.45 10.40
C PRO A 268 12.55 2.19 11.14
N LYS A 269 12.90 2.28 12.43
CA LYS A 269 13.26 1.14 13.28
C LYS A 269 12.10 0.20 13.55
N ASP A 270 10.88 0.71 13.47
CA ASP A 270 9.67 -0.07 13.67
C ASP A 270 9.22 -0.80 12.40
N ILE A 271 9.78 -0.48 11.23
CA ILE A 271 9.47 -1.18 10.00
C ILE A 271 10.02 -2.61 10.08
N GLN A 272 9.15 -3.58 9.87
CA GLN A 272 9.49 -4.99 9.79
C GLN A 272 9.83 -5.39 8.36
N SER A 273 8.99 -5.01 7.41
CA SER A 273 9.16 -5.27 5.98
C SER A 273 8.35 -4.29 5.15
N VAL A 274 8.67 -4.18 3.88
CA VAL A 274 7.91 -3.41 2.89
C VAL A 274 7.61 -4.33 1.72
N GLU A 275 6.34 -4.56 1.46
CA GLU A 275 5.88 -5.33 0.32
C GLU A 275 5.51 -4.36 -0.81
N VAL A 276 6.07 -4.57 -1.99
CA VAL A 276 5.77 -3.82 -3.20
C VAL A 276 5.11 -4.77 -4.19
N MET A 277 3.80 -4.62 -4.38
CA MET A 277 3.03 -5.40 -5.33
C MET A 277 2.94 -4.63 -6.65
N ASP A 278 3.61 -5.12 -7.65
CA ASP A 278 3.60 -4.60 -9.03
C ASP A 278 2.59 -5.34 -9.93
N THR A 279 2.09 -6.47 -9.46
CA THR A 279 0.98 -7.23 -10.06
C THR A 279 -0.11 -7.47 -9.00
N PRO A 280 -0.77 -6.41 -8.51
CA PRO A 280 -1.74 -6.54 -7.45
C PRO A 280 -2.97 -7.33 -7.90
N SER A 281 -3.72 -7.84 -6.93
CA SER A 281 -4.97 -8.54 -7.18
C SER A 281 -6.04 -7.63 -7.81
N ALA A 282 -7.06 -8.22 -8.39
CA ALA A 282 -8.19 -7.51 -9.00
C ALA A 282 -8.89 -6.54 -8.03
N ARG A 283 -8.81 -6.77 -6.71
CA ARG A 283 -9.27 -5.86 -5.65
C ARG A 283 -8.73 -4.44 -5.82
N TYR A 284 -7.46 -4.30 -6.11
CA TYR A 284 -6.81 -2.98 -6.25
C TYR A 284 -6.98 -2.40 -7.65
N LEU A 285 -6.96 -3.26 -8.67
CA LEU A 285 -7.20 -2.86 -10.06
C LEU A 285 -8.60 -2.27 -10.28
N ALA A 286 -9.60 -2.73 -9.52
CA ALA A 286 -10.95 -2.19 -9.54
C ALA A 286 -11.00 -0.69 -9.20
N ASN A 287 -10.07 -0.23 -8.35
CA ASN A 287 -9.92 1.17 -7.94
C ASN A 287 -8.89 1.95 -8.78
N GLY A 288 -8.37 1.38 -9.84
CA GLY A 288 -7.36 1.99 -10.70
C GLY A 288 -5.93 1.95 -10.15
N PHE A 289 -5.68 1.26 -9.02
CA PHE A 289 -4.34 1.11 -8.49
C PHE A 289 -3.61 -0.03 -9.18
N THR A 290 -2.58 0.31 -9.92
CA THR A 290 -1.73 -0.66 -10.63
C THR A 290 -0.59 -1.19 -9.79
N GLN A 291 -0.36 -0.58 -8.62
CA GLN A 291 0.71 -0.94 -7.69
C GLN A 291 0.27 -0.69 -6.24
N VAL A 292 0.76 -1.51 -5.31
CA VAL A 292 0.47 -1.39 -3.88
C VAL A 292 1.78 -1.47 -3.10
N ILE A 293 1.99 -0.54 -2.17
CA ILE A 293 3.10 -0.55 -1.22
C ILE A 293 2.51 -0.80 0.15
N ASN A 294 2.86 -1.91 0.80
CA ASN A 294 2.37 -2.26 2.12
C ASN A 294 3.52 -2.28 3.13
N ILE A 295 3.54 -1.31 4.02
CA ILE A 295 4.56 -1.14 5.06
C ILE A 295 4.10 -1.91 6.29
N GLN A 296 4.80 -2.99 6.63
CA GLN A 296 4.56 -3.78 7.83
C GLN A 296 5.39 -3.22 8.99
N THR A 297 4.73 -2.90 10.10
CA THR A 297 5.40 -2.39 11.30
C THR A 297 5.45 -3.42 12.42
N LYS A 298 6.46 -3.33 13.28
CA LYS A 298 6.58 -4.13 14.50
C LYS A 298 5.49 -3.70 15.48
N ARG A 299 4.86 -4.67 16.16
CA ARG A 299 3.89 -4.37 17.21
C ARG A 299 4.58 -3.70 18.40
N LYS A 300 4.11 -2.53 18.79
CA LYS A 300 4.55 -1.82 20.00
C LYS A 300 3.78 -2.36 21.21
N ILE A 301 4.49 -2.87 22.23
CA ILE A 301 3.88 -3.55 23.39
C ILE A 301 3.75 -2.61 24.59
N HIS A 302 4.53 -1.52 24.61
CA HIS A 302 4.56 -0.56 25.71
C HIS A 302 4.01 0.79 25.25
N PRO A 303 3.49 1.61 26.18
CA PRO A 303 3.10 2.97 25.86
C PRO A 303 4.27 3.75 25.22
N TYR A 304 3.98 4.46 24.16
CA TYR A 304 4.96 5.24 23.40
C TYR A 304 4.39 6.56 22.94
N GLN A 305 5.28 7.50 22.68
CA GLN A 305 5.01 8.75 21.99
C GLN A 305 6.14 9.01 20.99
N LEU A 306 5.79 9.49 19.81
CA LEU A 306 6.71 9.84 18.76
C LEU A 306 6.32 11.20 18.20
N LEU A 307 7.28 12.11 18.08
CA LEU A 307 7.17 13.38 17.37
C LEU A 307 8.24 13.43 16.30
N ASN A 308 7.85 13.77 15.08
CA ASN A 308 8.75 14.04 13.97
C ASN A 308 8.33 15.35 13.31
N ILE A 309 9.26 16.28 13.15
CA ILE A 309 9.06 17.55 12.43
C ILE A 309 10.22 17.69 11.44
N SER A 310 9.88 17.92 10.19
CA SER A 310 10.85 18.16 9.13
C SER A 310 10.44 19.41 8.35
N THR A 311 11.38 20.32 8.16
CA THR A 311 11.15 21.51 7.38
C THR A 311 12.32 21.74 6.43
N GLU A 312 12.04 22.22 5.21
CA GLU A 312 13.04 22.53 4.20
C GLU A 312 12.56 23.70 3.35
N HIS A 313 13.33 24.77 3.33
CA HIS A 313 12.97 26.00 2.65
C HIS A 313 14.13 26.53 1.81
N ASN A 314 13.78 27.18 0.71
CA ASN A 314 14.70 28.04 0.00
C ASN A 314 14.95 29.31 0.82
N PRO A 315 16.20 29.85 0.88
CA PRO A 315 16.50 31.08 1.63
C PRO A 315 15.66 32.29 1.21
N GLY A 316 15.21 32.37 -0.05
CA GLY A 316 14.32 33.43 -0.53
C GLY A 316 12.84 33.21 -0.19
N LEU A 317 12.48 32.10 0.47
CA LEU A 317 11.12 31.74 0.89
C LEU A 317 10.08 31.67 -0.25
N TYR A 318 10.53 31.45 -1.48
CA TYR A 318 9.63 31.21 -2.61
C TYR A 318 9.27 29.74 -2.81
N TYR A 319 9.97 28.83 -2.13
CA TYR A 319 9.67 27.40 -2.09
C TYR A 319 9.90 26.82 -0.71
N GLY A 320 8.99 26.04 -0.22
CA GLY A 320 9.18 25.35 1.05
C GLY A 320 8.23 24.23 1.31
N VAL A 321 8.69 23.31 2.16
CA VAL A 321 7.89 22.21 2.68
C VAL A 321 8.13 22.05 4.18
N THR A 322 7.05 21.89 4.92
CA THR A 322 7.08 21.54 6.35
C THR A 322 6.17 20.33 6.55
N ASN A 323 6.72 19.30 7.18
CA ASN A 323 6.00 18.09 7.52
C ASN A 323 6.10 17.86 9.03
N GLY A 324 5.04 17.34 9.64
CA GLY A 324 5.04 16.99 11.04
C GLY A 324 4.17 15.78 11.31
N GLY A 325 4.58 14.93 12.25
CA GLY A 325 3.81 13.78 12.68
C GLY A 325 3.96 13.58 14.19
N TYR A 326 2.84 13.35 14.84
CA TYR A 326 2.80 12.96 16.25
C TYR A 326 1.97 11.68 16.35
N GLU A 327 2.50 10.70 17.05
CA GLU A 327 1.81 9.44 17.34
C GLU A 327 1.97 9.05 18.79
N LEU A 328 0.90 8.64 19.43
CA LEU A 328 0.91 8.03 20.75
C LEU A 328 0.11 6.73 20.73
N GLY A 329 0.48 5.79 21.57
CA GLY A 329 -0.25 4.53 21.63
C GLY A 329 0.35 3.51 22.59
N ASN A 330 -0.22 2.33 22.56
CA ASN A 330 0.23 1.15 23.30
C ASN A 330 -0.09 -0.13 22.49
N ASP A 331 -0.17 -1.27 23.14
CA ASP A 331 -0.49 -2.56 22.53
C ASP A 331 -1.96 -2.70 22.07
N LYS A 332 -2.87 -1.81 22.50
CA LYS A 332 -4.30 -1.88 22.21
C LYS A 332 -4.79 -0.77 21.29
N TYR A 333 -4.21 0.41 21.40
CA TYR A 333 -4.63 1.55 20.58
C TYR A 333 -3.44 2.44 20.22
N SER A 334 -3.55 3.09 19.07
CA SER A 334 -2.71 4.21 18.68
C SER A 334 -3.58 5.35 18.14
N PHE A 335 -3.06 6.56 18.28
CA PHE A 335 -3.63 7.77 17.71
C PHE A 335 -2.51 8.57 17.08
N TYR A 336 -2.73 9.09 15.88
CA TYR A 336 -1.73 9.89 15.17
C TYR A 336 -2.33 11.11 14.49
N VAL A 337 -1.50 12.15 14.38
CA VAL A 337 -1.73 13.36 13.61
C VAL A 337 -0.54 13.56 12.69
N ASN A 338 -0.78 13.72 11.39
CA ASN A 338 0.24 14.10 10.43
C ASN A 338 -0.19 15.38 9.71
N GLY A 339 0.73 16.32 9.56
CA GLY A 339 0.53 17.57 8.87
C GLY A 339 1.59 17.79 7.80
N LYS A 340 1.20 18.38 6.67
CA LYS A 340 2.10 18.81 5.61
C LYS A 340 1.63 20.16 5.07
N MET A 341 2.57 21.07 4.96
CA MET A 341 2.41 22.32 4.25
C MET A 341 3.48 22.39 3.16
N PHE A 342 3.09 22.71 1.96
CA PHE A 342 3.95 22.89 0.81
C PHE A 342 3.55 24.16 0.09
N TYR A 343 4.52 24.95 -0.37
CA TYR A 343 4.24 26.17 -1.12
C TYR A 343 5.27 26.47 -2.20
N PHE A 344 4.79 27.08 -3.27
CA PHE A 344 5.50 27.97 -4.17
C PHE A 344 4.86 29.34 -4.07
N ASN A 345 5.64 30.38 -3.86
CA ASN A 345 5.19 31.73 -3.67
C ASN A 345 5.97 32.66 -4.61
N ASN A 346 5.30 33.60 -5.29
CA ASN A 346 5.90 34.51 -6.27
C ASN A 346 6.76 33.76 -7.29
N ASN A 347 6.25 32.67 -7.84
CA ASN A 347 6.98 31.89 -8.84
C ASN A 347 6.81 32.55 -10.21
N HIS A 348 7.82 33.32 -10.64
CA HIS A 348 7.81 34.04 -11.91
C HIS A 348 8.11 33.11 -13.07
N TYR A 349 7.54 33.42 -14.22
CA TYR A 349 7.80 32.69 -15.46
C TYR A 349 7.56 33.58 -16.69
N ASP A 350 8.27 33.25 -17.76
CA ASP A 350 7.98 33.71 -19.10
C ASP A 350 7.26 32.63 -19.87
N GLN A 351 6.21 32.98 -20.61
CA GLN A 351 5.40 32.06 -21.39
C GLN A 351 5.20 32.56 -22.79
N THR A 352 5.41 31.67 -23.73
CA THR A 352 5.14 31.92 -25.17
C THR A 352 4.10 30.91 -25.62
N GLU A 353 3.09 31.39 -26.31
CA GLU A 353 2.06 30.57 -26.98
C GLU A 353 1.91 30.93 -28.43
N GLU A 354 1.70 29.92 -29.26
CA GLU A 354 1.32 30.05 -30.66
C GLU A 354 0.12 29.16 -30.93
N GLN A 355 -0.86 29.70 -31.64
CA GLN A 355 -2.03 28.93 -32.10
C GLN A 355 -2.26 29.23 -33.57
N ARG A 356 -2.53 28.20 -34.33
CA ARG A 356 -2.86 28.30 -35.76
C ARG A 356 -4.07 27.43 -36.07
N THR A 357 -5.06 28.05 -36.66
CA THR A 357 -6.21 27.40 -37.29
C THR A 357 -6.11 27.52 -38.82
N SER A 358 -7.11 27.06 -39.58
CA SER A 358 -7.15 27.17 -41.02
C SER A 358 -7.05 28.64 -41.53
N ASN A 359 -7.58 29.59 -40.76
CA ASN A 359 -7.70 31.01 -41.18
C ASN A 359 -7.20 32.02 -40.14
N THR A 360 -6.64 31.57 -39.01
CA THR A 360 -6.20 32.43 -37.93
C THR A 360 -4.87 31.99 -37.39
N TYR A 361 -3.98 32.95 -37.14
CA TYR A 361 -2.72 32.80 -36.45
C TYR A 361 -2.67 33.74 -35.27
N LYS A 362 -2.45 33.20 -34.06
CA LYS A 362 -2.39 33.94 -32.81
C LYS A 362 -1.09 33.64 -32.09
N THR A 363 -0.37 34.65 -31.66
CA THR A 363 0.80 34.51 -30.79
C THR A 363 0.65 35.38 -29.57
N GLN A 364 1.27 34.93 -28.46
CA GLN A 364 1.35 35.74 -27.25
C GLN A 364 2.62 35.42 -26.46
N ASP A 365 3.22 36.48 -25.93
CA ASP A 365 4.32 36.43 -24.99
C ASP A 365 3.89 37.13 -23.71
N VAL A 366 3.86 36.40 -22.62
CA VAL A 366 3.41 36.91 -21.34
C VAL A 366 4.44 36.64 -20.27
N ARG A 367 4.53 37.53 -19.29
CA ARG A 367 5.20 37.29 -18.03
C ARG A 367 4.17 37.09 -16.96
N GLY A 368 4.36 36.03 -16.19
CA GLY A 368 3.39 35.63 -15.17
C GLY A 368 4.01 35.41 -13.81
N THR A 369 3.14 35.39 -12.81
CA THR A 369 3.42 34.94 -11.46
C THR A 369 2.42 33.88 -11.06
N SER A 370 2.85 32.92 -10.25
CA SER A 370 1.93 31.93 -9.69
C SER A 370 2.27 31.62 -8.25
N ASP A 371 1.21 31.59 -7.43
CA ASP A 371 1.22 31.13 -6.07
C ASP A 371 0.53 29.78 -5.97
N TYR A 372 1.14 28.86 -5.27
CA TYR A 372 0.61 27.53 -5.00
C TYR A 372 0.83 27.17 -3.54
N TYR A 373 -0.23 26.83 -2.86
CA TYR A 373 -0.17 26.31 -1.49
C TYR A 373 -0.86 24.95 -1.42
N SER A 374 -0.35 24.06 -0.60
CA SER A 374 -0.98 22.77 -0.32
C SER A 374 -0.90 22.47 1.17
N TYR A 375 -2.03 22.42 1.81
CA TYR A 375 -2.18 22.05 3.22
C TYR A 375 -2.78 20.66 3.29
N ASN A 376 -2.20 19.78 4.11
CA ASN A 376 -2.72 18.45 4.33
C ASN A 376 -2.63 18.10 5.81
N VAL A 377 -3.73 17.71 6.42
CA VAL A 377 -3.79 17.22 7.79
C VAL A 377 -4.49 15.87 7.78
N THR A 378 -3.82 14.87 8.34
CA THR A 378 -4.39 13.53 8.52
C THR A 378 -4.45 13.20 10.02
N LEU A 379 -5.65 12.92 10.50
CA LEU A 379 -5.92 12.40 11.83
C LEU A 379 -6.30 10.93 11.72
N GLY A 380 -5.81 10.08 12.60
CA GLY A 380 -6.20 8.68 12.57
C GLY A 380 -5.83 7.92 13.82
N GLY A 381 -6.25 6.68 13.87
CA GLY A 381 -5.95 5.78 14.97
C GLY A 381 -6.32 4.34 14.68
N ASP A 382 -5.71 3.47 15.47
CA ASP A 382 -5.87 2.03 15.41
C ASP A 382 -6.34 1.52 16.76
N TRP A 383 -7.24 0.55 16.77
CA TRP A 383 -7.76 -0.03 17.99
C TRP A 383 -7.86 -1.57 17.87
N VAL A 384 -7.11 -2.27 18.71
CA VAL A 384 -7.24 -3.71 18.92
C VAL A 384 -8.34 -3.93 19.98
N ILE A 385 -9.59 -4.08 19.52
CA ILE A 385 -10.75 -4.25 20.39
C ILE A 385 -10.59 -5.53 21.24
N ASN A 386 -10.16 -6.60 20.61
CA ASN A 386 -9.83 -7.87 21.23
C ASN A 386 -8.92 -8.72 20.32
N ASN A 387 -8.62 -9.95 20.67
CA ASN A 387 -7.72 -10.83 19.90
C ASN A 387 -8.24 -11.21 18.50
N LYS A 388 -9.51 -10.91 18.21
CA LYS A 388 -10.15 -11.20 16.92
C LYS A 388 -10.58 -9.98 16.15
N SER A 389 -10.66 -8.82 16.77
CA SER A 389 -11.24 -7.62 16.17
C SER A 389 -10.29 -6.44 16.23
N TYR A 390 -9.99 -5.88 15.07
CA TYR A 390 -9.14 -4.70 14.88
C TYR A 390 -9.91 -3.65 14.09
N LEU A 391 -9.86 -2.42 14.55
CA LEU A 391 -10.46 -1.25 13.93
C LEU A 391 -9.39 -0.21 13.62
N SER A 392 -9.45 0.40 12.45
CA SER A 392 -8.62 1.56 12.09
C SER A 392 -9.48 2.63 11.44
N TYR A 393 -9.20 3.88 11.73
CA TYR A 393 -9.85 5.02 11.08
C TYR A 393 -8.82 6.09 10.76
N ASN A 394 -9.05 6.83 9.69
CA ASN A 394 -8.34 8.08 9.42
C ASN A 394 -9.22 9.07 8.64
N ALA A 395 -8.96 10.34 8.88
CA ALA A 395 -9.54 11.45 8.15
C ALA A 395 -8.41 12.34 7.62
N THR A 396 -8.43 12.63 6.33
CA THR A 396 -7.49 13.53 5.67
C THR A 396 -8.24 14.73 5.13
N LEU A 397 -7.77 15.92 5.49
CA LEU A 397 -8.25 17.21 5.01
C LEU A 397 -7.11 17.84 4.20
N ARG A 398 -7.37 18.17 2.94
CA ARG A 398 -6.39 18.78 2.06
C ARG A 398 -6.97 19.99 1.36
N GLY A 399 -6.29 21.13 1.47
CA GLY A 399 -6.60 22.36 0.76
C GLY A 399 -5.49 22.72 -0.22
N ILE A 400 -5.86 23.18 -1.42
CA ILE A 400 -4.93 23.58 -2.49
C ILE A 400 -5.43 24.88 -3.09
N PRO A 401 -5.20 26.03 -2.44
CA PRO A 401 -5.40 27.32 -3.09
C PRO A 401 -4.25 27.64 -4.06
N THR A 402 -4.60 28.18 -5.23
CA THR A 402 -3.66 28.65 -6.24
C THR A 402 -4.15 29.99 -6.79
N GLU A 403 -3.21 30.87 -7.14
CA GLU A 403 -3.49 32.14 -7.81
C GLU A 403 -2.40 32.41 -8.83
N GLY A 404 -2.78 32.90 -10.01
CA GLY A 404 -1.85 33.25 -11.09
C GLY A 404 -2.28 34.53 -11.79
N MET A 405 -1.30 35.33 -12.16
CA MET A 405 -1.49 36.54 -12.96
C MET A 405 -0.52 36.51 -14.12
N GLU A 406 -0.97 36.83 -15.31
CA GLU A 406 -0.16 36.95 -16.53
C GLU A 406 -0.50 38.25 -17.22
N GLU A 407 0.54 38.91 -17.73
CA GLU A 407 0.42 40.13 -18.53
C GLU A 407 1.44 40.13 -19.66
N GLY A 408 1.02 40.55 -20.82
CA GLY A 408 1.89 40.56 -21.98
C GLY A 408 1.24 41.10 -23.25
N ASN A 409 1.84 40.76 -24.38
CA ASN A 409 1.36 41.20 -25.68
C ASN A 409 1.28 40.02 -26.65
N GLY A 410 0.43 40.13 -27.65
CA GLY A 410 0.28 39.16 -28.70
C GLY A 410 -0.09 39.82 -30.05
N THR A 411 -0.09 38.99 -31.07
CA THR A 411 -0.55 39.37 -32.41
C THR A 411 -1.60 38.37 -32.86
N LEU A 412 -2.70 38.87 -33.37
CA LEU A 412 -3.78 38.11 -33.99
C LEU A 412 -3.84 38.48 -35.46
N GLU A 413 -3.68 37.48 -36.32
CA GLU A 413 -3.76 37.61 -37.78
C GLU A 413 -4.85 36.65 -38.29
N ASN A 414 -5.77 37.16 -39.11
CA ASN A 414 -6.73 36.36 -39.83
C ASN A 414 -6.92 36.89 -41.23
N ASP A 415 -7.80 36.28 -42.04
CA ASP A 415 -8.07 36.68 -43.43
C ASP A 415 -8.59 38.12 -43.60
N VAL A 416 -9.00 38.78 -42.52
CA VAL A 416 -9.67 40.07 -42.53
C VAL A 416 -8.74 41.18 -42.01
N PHE A 417 -7.98 40.91 -40.94
CA PHE A 417 -7.14 41.91 -40.28
C PHE A 417 -5.96 41.27 -39.53
N THR A 418 -4.96 42.09 -39.27
CA THR A 418 -3.88 41.81 -38.33
C THR A 418 -3.90 42.87 -37.26
N THR A 419 -3.83 42.48 -35.99
CA THR A 419 -3.80 43.42 -34.86
C THR A 419 -2.87 42.92 -33.78
N ASP A 420 -2.11 43.82 -33.19
CA ASP A 420 -1.44 43.57 -31.94
C ASP A 420 -2.44 43.82 -30.80
N TYR A 421 -2.31 43.06 -29.75
CA TYR A 421 -3.18 43.16 -28.59
C TYR A 421 -2.37 43.02 -27.29
N HIS A 422 -2.88 43.64 -26.23
CA HIS A 422 -2.44 43.45 -24.87
C HIS A 422 -3.29 42.38 -24.23
N ILE A 423 -2.66 41.47 -23.43
CA ILE A 423 -3.34 40.42 -22.73
C ILE A 423 -3.09 40.51 -21.25
N GLN A 424 -4.14 40.26 -20.45
CA GLN A 424 -4.14 40.07 -19.02
C GLN A 424 -4.95 38.86 -18.64
N ASN A 425 -4.34 37.92 -17.90
CA ASN A 425 -5.02 36.74 -17.36
C ASN A 425 -4.93 36.74 -15.84
N HIS A 426 -6.01 36.41 -15.18
CA HIS A 426 -6.06 36.18 -13.76
C HIS A 426 -6.75 34.86 -13.48
N THR A 427 -6.02 33.93 -12.90
CA THR A 427 -6.53 32.60 -12.53
C THR A 427 -6.55 32.46 -11.02
N LYS A 428 -7.63 31.95 -10.48
CA LYS A 428 -7.77 31.62 -9.07
C LYS A 428 -8.49 30.30 -8.89
N SER A 429 -7.90 29.41 -8.13
CA SER A 429 -8.50 28.13 -7.84
C SER A 429 -8.39 27.78 -6.36
N SER A 430 -9.41 27.19 -5.81
CA SER A 430 -9.42 26.66 -4.45
C SER A 430 -10.03 25.25 -4.46
N SER A 431 -9.19 24.26 -4.21
CA SER A 431 -9.60 22.86 -4.15
C SER A 431 -9.50 22.33 -2.72
N TRP A 432 -10.56 21.71 -2.24
CA TRP A 432 -10.60 21.07 -0.93
C TRP A 432 -11.02 19.60 -1.06
N VAL A 433 -10.21 18.72 -0.56
CA VAL A 433 -10.42 17.27 -0.59
C VAL A 433 -10.47 16.72 0.82
N ASN A 434 -11.59 16.10 1.16
CA ASN A 434 -11.82 15.47 2.45
C ASN A 434 -11.96 13.96 2.23
N VAL A 435 -11.12 13.15 2.88
CA VAL A 435 -11.14 11.70 2.76
C VAL A 435 -11.30 11.07 4.13
N TYR A 436 -12.30 10.20 4.27
CA TYR A 436 -12.59 9.47 5.50
C TYR A 436 -12.51 7.99 5.24
N ASN A 437 -11.71 7.28 6.04
CA ASN A 437 -11.53 5.84 5.94
C ASN A 437 -11.89 5.19 7.27
N LEU A 438 -12.64 4.11 7.21
CA LEU A 438 -12.91 3.22 8.32
C LEU A 438 -12.61 1.80 7.88
N PHE A 439 -11.76 1.10 8.60
CA PHE A 439 -11.37 -0.26 8.32
C PHE A 439 -11.61 -1.13 9.55
N HIS A 440 -12.24 -2.28 9.34
CA HIS A 440 -12.45 -3.27 10.38
C HIS A 440 -12.01 -4.64 9.88
N ARG A 441 -11.22 -5.34 10.67
CA ARG A 441 -10.84 -6.74 10.43
C ARG A 441 -11.33 -7.63 11.57
N TYR A 442 -12.05 -8.67 11.22
CA TYR A 442 -12.44 -9.73 12.13
C TYR A 442 -11.73 -11.03 11.79
N THR A 443 -11.06 -11.63 12.77
CA THR A 443 -10.29 -12.88 12.63
C THR A 443 -11.10 -14.02 13.24
N PHE A 444 -11.69 -14.87 12.40
CA PHE A 444 -12.42 -16.06 12.85
C PHE A 444 -11.47 -17.10 13.45
N SER A 445 -10.37 -17.34 12.74
CA SER A 445 -9.29 -18.26 13.12
C SER A 445 -7.96 -17.69 12.60
N LYS A 446 -6.85 -18.35 12.94
CA LYS A 446 -5.52 -17.98 12.40
C LYS A 446 -5.45 -18.00 10.86
N ASP A 447 -6.38 -18.67 10.19
CA ASP A 447 -6.38 -18.90 8.75
C ASP A 447 -7.59 -18.26 8.05
N ALA A 448 -8.50 -17.57 8.77
CA ALA A 448 -9.69 -16.96 8.18
C ALA A 448 -9.98 -15.58 8.75
N THR A 449 -10.19 -14.61 7.86
CA THR A 449 -10.46 -13.22 8.18
C THR A 449 -11.63 -12.66 7.36
N LEU A 450 -12.31 -11.67 7.93
CA LEU A 450 -13.24 -10.80 7.22
C LEU A 450 -12.77 -9.36 7.38
N GLU A 451 -12.56 -8.69 6.29
CA GLU A 451 -12.21 -7.28 6.24
C GLU A 451 -13.39 -6.48 5.70
N ASN A 452 -13.67 -5.36 6.33
CA ASN A 452 -14.62 -4.36 5.87
C ASN A 452 -13.92 -3.02 5.81
N ALA A 453 -14.02 -2.34 4.69
CA ALA A 453 -13.48 -1.00 4.50
C ALA A 453 -14.56 -0.09 3.95
N LEU A 454 -14.72 1.05 4.57
CA LEU A 454 -15.57 2.15 4.12
C LEU A 454 -14.67 3.34 3.84
N ASN A 455 -14.74 3.87 2.64
CA ASN A 455 -14.09 5.10 2.23
C ASN A 455 -15.15 6.09 1.76
N PHE A 456 -15.07 7.32 2.22
CA PHE A 456 -15.86 8.44 1.73
C PHE A 456 -14.93 9.58 1.36
N THR A 457 -15.11 10.15 0.18
CA THR A 457 -14.36 11.33 -0.30
C THR A 457 -15.36 12.41 -0.72
N TYR A 458 -15.14 13.59 -0.22
CA TYR A 458 -15.80 14.81 -0.68
C TYR A 458 -14.75 15.78 -1.20
N ASN A 459 -14.91 16.20 -2.44
CA ASN A 459 -14.03 17.16 -3.10
C ASN A 459 -14.87 18.35 -3.56
N TRP A 460 -14.42 19.55 -3.20
CA TRP A 460 -15.04 20.81 -3.61
C TRP A 460 -13.98 21.69 -4.27
N ASN A 461 -14.31 22.21 -5.46
CA ASN A 461 -13.46 23.14 -6.21
C ASN A 461 -14.25 24.41 -6.54
N ASP A 462 -13.58 25.55 -6.43
CA ASP A 462 -14.03 26.86 -6.91
C ASP A 462 -12.93 27.44 -7.77
N ASP A 463 -13.14 27.45 -9.08
CA ASP A 463 -12.18 27.85 -10.08
C ASP A 463 -12.71 29.11 -10.79
N GLN A 464 -11.87 30.12 -10.90
CA GLN A 464 -12.13 31.35 -11.62
C GLN A 464 -10.98 31.61 -12.57
N ASP A 465 -11.32 31.88 -13.84
CA ASP A 465 -10.38 32.18 -14.91
C ASP A 465 -10.92 33.42 -15.67
N GLU A 466 -10.15 34.51 -15.64
CA GLU A 466 -10.50 35.77 -16.27
C GLU A 466 -9.41 36.12 -17.29
N GLN A 467 -9.80 36.24 -18.54
CA GLN A 467 -8.93 36.64 -19.64
C GLN A 467 -9.46 37.93 -20.31
N TYR A 468 -8.55 38.85 -20.51
CA TYR A 468 -8.80 40.13 -21.18
C TYR A 468 -7.76 40.33 -22.25
N GLU A 469 -8.21 40.57 -23.50
CA GLU A 469 -7.37 40.86 -24.64
C GLU A 469 -7.88 42.13 -25.33
N GLU A 470 -7.06 43.13 -25.49
CA GLU A 470 -7.41 44.44 -26.08
C GLU A 470 -6.41 44.85 -27.12
N GLY A 471 -6.87 45.12 -28.33
CA GLY A 471 -6.10 45.67 -29.47
C GLY A 471 -6.92 46.62 -30.31
N THR A 472 -6.30 47.17 -31.37
CA THR A 472 -6.99 48.04 -32.28
C THR A 472 -8.08 47.24 -33.04
N ASN A 473 -9.34 47.56 -32.79
CA ASN A 473 -10.50 46.85 -33.34
C ASN A 473 -10.65 45.37 -32.89
N TYR A 474 -10.01 45.02 -31.78
CA TYR A 474 -10.11 43.68 -31.19
C TYR A 474 -10.31 43.81 -29.68
N LEU A 475 -11.36 43.18 -29.21
CA LEU A 475 -11.65 43.08 -27.75
C LEU A 475 -12.18 41.70 -27.46
N TYR A 476 -11.51 41.02 -26.60
CA TYR A 476 -12.00 39.74 -26.05
C TYR A 476 -11.97 39.79 -24.52
N ARG A 477 -13.05 39.38 -23.91
CA ARG A 477 -13.16 39.24 -22.47
C ARG A 477 -13.93 37.96 -22.16
N ASN A 478 -13.30 37.10 -21.38
CA ASN A 478 -13.93 35.92 -20.86
C ASN A 478 -13.78 35.86 -19.33
N LEU A 479 -14.83 35.50 -18.67
CA LEU A 479 -14.84 35.21 -17.25
C LEU A 479 -15.48 33.83 -17.08
N ASN A 480 -14.67 32.84 -16.75
CA ASN A 480 -15.11 31.48 -16.50
C ASN A 480 -15.06 31.19 -15.00
N LYS A 481 -16.21 30.89 -14.40
CA LYS A 481 -16.31 30.46 -13.01
C LYS A 481 -16.93 29.10 -12.96
N ASN A 482 -16.23 28.16 -12.32
CA ASN A 482 -16.67 26.78 -12.18
C ASN A 482 -16.69 26.40 -10.72
N LYS A 483 -17.83 25.89 -10.26
CA LYS A 483 -17.95 25.26 -8.94
C LYS A 483 -18.24 23.79 -9.14
N THR A 484 -17.43 22.96 -8.51
CA THR A 484 -17.51 21.51 -8.69
C THR A 484 -17.55 20.81 -7.33
N ASP A 485 -18.59 20.02 -7.12
CA ASP A 485 -18.75 19.12 -5.98
C ASP A 485 -18.63 17.67 -6.44
N VAL A 486 -17.75 16.89 -5.81
CA VAL A 486 -17.59 15.47 -6.11
C VAL A 486 -17.70 14.64 -4.84
N TYR A 487 -18.66 13.74 -4.84
CA TYR A 487 -18.92 12.79 -3.76
C TYR A 487 -18.55 11.39 -4.22
N LYS A 488 -17.71 10.68 -3.45
CA LYS A 488 -17.36 9.28 -3.71
C LYS A 488 -17.52 8.45 -2.44
N GLY A 489 -18.30 7.39 -2.53
CA GLY A 489 -18.42 6.38 -1.48
C GLY A 489 -17.92 5.03 -1.99
N ASN A 490 -17.15 4.32 -1.18
CA ASN A 490 -16.69 2.97 -1.50
C ASN A 490 -16.80 2.09 -0.27
N TYR A 491 -17.51 0.99 -0.38
CA TYR A 491 -17.58 -0.06 0.63
C TYR A 491 -16.98 -1.33 0.05
N THR A 492 -16.05 -1.95 0.76
CA THR A 492 -15.40 -3.20 0.38
C THR A 492 -15.54 -4.22 1.51
N ALA A 493 -16.02 -5.42 1.20
CA ALA A 493 -16.03 -6.56 2.10
C ALA A 493 -15.20 -7.68 1.48
N VAL A 494 -14.24 -8.23 2.24
CA VAL A 494 -13.33 -9.28 1.77
C VAL A 494 -13.26 -10.39 2.79
N PHE A 495 -13.62 -11.58 2.39
CA PHE A 495 -13.38 -12.80 3.14
C PHE A 495 -12.13 -13.49 2.61
N GLY A 496 -11.14 -13.68 3.47
CA GLY A 496 -9.88 -14.36 3.18
C GLY A 496 -9.75 -15.65 3.98
N LYS A 497 -9.29 -16.73 3.32
CA LYS A 497 -8.99 -17.99 3.96
C LYS A 497 -7.71 -18.60 3.42
N SER A 498 -6.81 -18.99 4.33
CA SER A 498 -5.56 -19.67 4.01
C SER A 498 -5.66 -21.17 4.33
N PHE A 499 -5.06 -22.00 3.49
CA PHE A 499 -5.00 -23.45 3.68
C PHE A 499 -3.65 -23.98 3.15
N GLY A 500 -2.74 -24.23 4.07
CA GLY A 500 -1.37 -24.66 3.75
C GLY A 500 -0.59 -23.60 2.98
N LYS A 501 -0.22 -23.86 1.74
CA LYS A 501 0.48 -22.95 0.85
C LYS A 501 -0.46 -22.09 -0.01
N SER A 502 -1.76 -22.30 0.11
CA SER A 502 -2.78 -21.63 -0.68
C SER A 502 -3.56 -20.61 0.13
N ALA A 503 -4.08 -19.59 -0.54
CA ALA A 503 -5.03 -18.63 0.00
C ALA A 503 -6.12 -18.34 -1.02
N LEU A 504 -7.34 -18.15 -0.54
CA LEU A 504 -8.49 -17.71 -1.32
C LEU A 504 -9.06 -16.47 -0.69
N GLU A 505 -9.30 -15.45 -1.50
CA GLU A 505 -10.07 -14.26 -1.14
C GLU A 505 -11.32 -14.19 -2.00
N ILE A 506 -12.43 -13.84 -1.41
CA ILE A 506 -13.68 -13.52 -2.10
C ILE A 506 -14.11 -12.15 -1.60
N GLY A 507 -14.36 -11.23 -2.51
CA GLY A 507 -14.70 -9.87 -2.14
C GLY A 507 -15.82 -9.29 -2.97
N ASN A 508 -16.52 -8.34 -2.33
CA ASN A 508 -17.50 -7.46 -2.97
C ASN A 508 -17.09 -6.02 -2.71
N GLN A 509 -17.21 -5.19 -3.72
CA GLN A 509 -16.96 -3.75 -3.64
C GLN A 509 -18.13 -3.00 -4.26
N LEU A 510 -18.69 -2.08 -3.48
CA LEU A 510 -19.73 -1.17 -3.92
C LEU A 510 -19.16 0.24 -3.97
N GLN A 511 -19.31 0.92 -5.10
CA GLN A 511 -18.85 2.30 -5.29
C GLN A 511 -20.00 3.18 -5.74
N TYR A 512 -20.01 4.40 -5.24
CA TYR A 512 -20.86 5.47 -5.73
C TYR A 512 -20.02 6.71 -5.98
N GLU A 513 -20.21 7.34 -7.12
CA GLU A 513 -19.61 8.63 -7.47
C GLU A 513 -20.70 9.55 -7.99
N ARG A 514 -20.65 10.80 -7.56
CA ARG A 514 -21.48 11.89 -8.10
C ARG A 514 -20.65 13.14 -8.25
N MET A 515 -20.75 13.78 -9.38
CA MET A 515 -20.18 15.09 -9.68
C MET A 515 -21.28 16.04 -10.09
N ASP A 516 -21.32 17.19 -9.44
CA ASP A 516 -22.17 18.32 -9.78
C ASP A 516 -21.24 19.49 -10.14
N LEU A 517 -21.39 20.05 -11.32
CA LEU A 517 -20.67 21.23 -11.82
C LEU A 517 -21.67 22.34 -12.10
N GLU A 518 -21.38 23.54 -11.65
CA GLU A 518 -22.10 24.76 -11.94
C GLU A 518 -21.18 25.79 -12.60
N GLN A 519 -21.62 26.41 -13.67
CA GLN A 519 -20.94 27.51 -14.36
C GLN A 519 -21.82 28.78 -14.32
N PRO A 520 -21.79 29.55 -13.23
CA PRO A 520 -22.67 30.69 -13.04
C PRO A 520 -22.31 31.89 -13.92
N SER A 521 -21.09 31.92 -14.47
CA SER A 521 -20.58 33.03 -15.32
C SER A 521 -20.95 32.93 -16.80
N SER A 522 -21.47 31.77 -17.25
CA SER A 522 -21.93 31.65 -18.65
C SER A 522 -23.16 32.54 -18.91
N ALA A 523 -23.33 33.00 -20.15
CA ALA A 523 -24.45 33.84 -20.58
C ALA A 523 -25.81 33.22 -20.22
N ILE A 524 -25.89 31.90 -20.22
CA ILE A 524 -26.97 31.09 -19.65
C ILE A 524 -26.30 30.17 -18.63
N PRO A 525 -26.57 30.34 -17.32
CA PRO A 525 -26.00 29.47 -16.32
C PRO A 525 -26.26 27.99 -16.66
N VAL A 526 -25.22 27.20 -16.70
CA VAL A 526 -25.30 25.78 -17.01
C VAL A 526 -24.86 24.93 -15.83
N GLY A 527 -25.48 23.79 -15.69
CA GLY A 527 -25.12 22.79 -14.69
C GLY A 527 -24.91 21.45 -15.36
N PHE A 528 -23.94 20.70 -14.90
CA PHE A 528 -23.64 19.34 -15.34
C PHE A 528 -23.68 18.38 -14.17
N THR A 529 -24.41 17.29 -14.32
CA THR A 529 -24.48 16.24 -13.32
C THR A 529 -24.11 14.88 -13.92
N HIS A 530 -23.20 14.20 -13.24
CA HIS A 530 -22.83 12.84 -13.52
C HIS A 530 -22.92 11.98 -12.26
N SER A 531 -23.56 10.82 -12.35
CA SER A 531 -23.56 9.84 -11.27
C SER A 531 -23.23 8.43 -11.77
N ARG A 532 -22.54 7.68 -10.94
CA ARG A 532 -22.10 6.31 -11.24
C ARG A 532 -22.25 5.41 -10.02
N TRP A 533 -22.93 4.29 -10.20
CA TRP A 533 -22.91 3.15 -9.29
C TRP A 533 -22.12 2.02 -9.89
N LYS A 534 -21.26 1.40 -9.09
CA LYS A 534 -20.46 0.26 -9.52
C LYS A 534 -20.52 -0.84 -8.46
N GLU A 535 -20.77 -2.07 -8.90
CA GLU A 535 -20.62 -3.27 -8.09
C GLU A 535 -19.56 -4.16 -8.70
N TYR A 536 -18.59 -4.56 -7.88
CA TYR A 536 -17.51 -5.43 -8.29
C TYR A 536 -17.42 -6.65 -7.40
N LEU A 537 -17.65 -7.82 -7.96
CA LEU A 537 -17.53 -9.12 -7.31
C LEU A 537 -16.27 -9.81 -7.82
N TYR A 538 -15.43 -10.34 -6.93
CA TYR A 538 -14.21 -11.00 -7.34
C TYR A 538 -13.83 -12.17 -6.43
N ALA A 539 -13.00 -13.06 -7.00
CA ALA A 539 -12.28 -14.11 -6.29
C ALA A 539 -10.80 -14.04 -6.69
N ASP A 540 -9.92 -14.19 -5.71
CA ASP A 540 -8.46 -14.24 -5.87
C ASP A 540 -7.92 -15.51 -5.22
N TYR A 541 -7.22 -16.31 -5.97
CA TYR A 541 -6.54 -17.50 -5.49
C TYR A 541 -5.03 -17.31 -5.61
N THR A 542 -4.30 -17.55 -4.53
CA THR A 542 -2.83 -17.49 -4.49
C THR A 542 -2.26 -18.81 -3.99
N TYR A 543 -1.26 -19.34 -4.68
CA TYR A 543 -0.46 -20.48 -4.27
C TYR A 543 1.00 -20.08 -4.08
N ASN A 544 1.54 -20.27 -2.87
CA ASN A 544 2.90 -19.94 -2.47
C ASN A 544 3.77 -21.19 -2.31
N GLY A 545 3.98 -21.92 -3.41
CA GLY A 545 4.89 -23.04 -3.47
C GLY A 545 6.30 -22.65 -3.95
N ALA A 546 7.30 -23.46 -3.69
CA ALA A 546 8.61 -23.35 -4.29
C ALA A 546 8.88 -24.60 -5.12
N PRO A 547 9.51 -24.48 -6.30
CA PRO A 547 10.04 -23.25 -6.93
C PRO A 547 8.98 -22.40 -7.66
N PHE A 548 7.73 -22.87 -7.76
CA PHE A 548 6.65 -22.20 -8.48
C PHE A 548 5.62 -21.66 -7.50
N SER A 549 5.24 -20.41 -7.71
CA SER A 549 4.10 -19.76 -7.03
C SER A 549 3.26 -19.02 -8.06
N PHE A 550 1.94 -18.95 -7.86
CA PHE A 550 1.06 -18.24 -8.78
C PHE A 550 -0.11 -17.59 -8.06
N SER A 551 -0.66 -16.56 -8.69
CA SER A 551 -1.90 -15.90 -8.28
C SER A 551 -2.82 -15.78 -9.49
N ALA A 552 -4.10 -16.03 -9.28
CA ALA A 552 -5.15 -15.87 -10.27
C ALA A 552 -6.34 -15.15 -9.63
N SER A 553 -6.71 -14.01 -10.18
CA SER A 553 -7.80 -13.17 -9.74
C SER A 553 -8.79 -12.97 -10.88
N LEU A 554 -10.07 -13.14 -10.60
CA LEU A 554 -11.15 -12.96 -11.56
C LEU A 554 -12.25 -12.14 -10.89
N GLY A 555 -12.79 -11.16 -11.59
CA GLY A 555 -13.85 -10.33 -11.07
C GLY A 555 -14.79 -9.82 -12.14
N TRP A 556 -16.02 -9.54 -11.74
CA TRP A 556 -17.09 -9.04 -12.58
C TRP A 556 -17.52 -7.66 -12.13
N ASP A 557 -17.46 -6.70 -13.08
CA ASP A 557 -17.77 -5.29 -12.87
C ASP A 557 -19.14 -4.97 -13.51
N LEU A 558 -20.06 -4.49 -12.69
CA LEU A 558 -21.36 -3.98 -13.10
C LEU A 558 -21.37 -2.47 -12.84
N THR A 559 -21.51 -1.66 -13.87
CA THR A 559 -21.49 -0.20 -13.77
C THR A 559 -22.79 0.36 -14.32
N PHE A 560 -23.46 1.17 -13.50
CA PHE A 560 -24.65 1.95 -13.81
C PHE A 560 -24.24 3.41 -13.85
N ASN A 561 -24.22 3.98 -15.03
CA ASN A 561 -23.75 5.34 -15.30
C ASN A 561 -24.88 6.22 -15.78
N GLU A 562 -25.01 7.44 -15.23
CA GLU A 562 -26.02 8.41 -15.62
C GLU A 562 -25.35 9.77 -15.84
N VAL A 563 -25.44 10.27 -17.07
CA VAL A 563 -24.88 11.56 -17.52
C VAL A 563 -26.05 12.40 -18.02
N GLU A 564 -26.32 13.55 -17.40
CA GLU A 564 -27.42 14.44 -17.78
C GLU A 564 -28.76 13.69 -17.94
N GLY A 565 -29.06 12.79 -16.99
CA GLY A 565 -30.28 11.99 -17.02
C GLY A 565 -30.28 10.82 -18.03
N LYS A 566 -29.26 10.70 -18.87
CA LYS A 566 -29.11 9.60 -19.82
C LYS A 566 -28.33 8.44 -19.19
N LYS A 567 -28.90 7.26 -19.21
CA LYS A 567 -28.31 6.05 -18.65
C LYS A 567 -27.44 5.32 -19.67
N LYS A 568 -26.27 4.88 -19.22
CA LYS A 568 -25.31 4.12 -20.02
C LYS A 568 -24.63 3.06 -19.16
N ASP A 569 -25.25 1.90 -19.09
CA ASP A 569 -24.83 0.80 -18.24
C ASP A 569 -23.86 -0.12 -18.99
N HIS A 570 -22.91 -0.69 -18.29
CA HIS A 570 -22.00 -1.68 -18.87
C HIS A 570 -21.59 -2.74 -17.85
N SER A 571 -21.10 -3.84 -18.38
CA SER A 571 -20.66 -4.99 -17.60
C SER A 571 -19.39 -5.56 -18.24
N ARG A 572 -18.35 -5.77 -17.43
CA ARG A 572 -17.03 -6.21 -17.91
C ARG A 572 -16.36 -7.17 -16.94
N LEU A 573 -15.60 -8.10 -17.52
CA LEU A 573 -14.75 -9.02 -16.78
C LEU A 573 -13.39 -8.38 -16.55
N LYS A 574 -12.87 -8.48 -15.30
CA LYS A 574 -11.50 -8.08 -14.92
C LYS A 574 -10.74 -9.31 -14.47
N TYR A 575 -9.46 -9.38 -14.82
CA TYR A 575 -8.61 -10.48 -14.40
C TYR A 575 -7.19 -10.03 -14.12
N SER A 576 -6.50 -10.79 -13.26
CA SER A 576 -5.05 -10.67 -13.04
C SER A 576 -4.51 -12.07 -12.77
N VAL A 577 -3.58 -12.50 -13.58
CA VAL A 577 -2.91 -13.80 -13.43
C VAL A 577 -1.42 -13.55 -13.41
N SER A 578 -0.72 -14.13 -12.46
CA SER A 578 0.73 -14.06 -12.38
C SER A 578 1.34 -15.36 -11.89
N MET A 579 2.49 -15.69 -12.43
CA MET A 579 3.28 -16.86 -12.06
C MET A 579 4.70 -16.40 -11.76
N ASN A 580 5.22 -16.80 -10.61
CA ASN A 580 6.58 -16.54 -10.21
C ASN A 580 7.37 -17.85 -10.10
N VAL A 581 8.60 -17.81 -10.59
CA VAL A 581 9.56 -18.91 -10.53
C VAL A 581 10.76 -18.45 -9.73
N ASP A 582 11.04 -19.13 -8.60
CA ASP A 582 12.21 -18.85 -7.78
C ASP A 582 13.48 -19.40 -8.47
N LEU A 583 14.44 -18.53 -8.72
CA LEU A 583 15.75 -18.86 -9.29
C LEU A 583 16.82 -19.05 -8.20
N GLY A 584 16.43 -19.73 -7.14
CA GLY A 584 17.27 -19.93 -5.96
C GLY A 584 17.23 -18.73 -5.01
N LYS A 585 18.31 -18.55 -4.21
CA LYS A 585 18.38 -17.50 -3.18
C LYS A 585 18.58 -16.08 -3.76
N ASN A 586 18.93 -15.99 -5.03
CA ASN A 586 19.43 -14.75 -5.62
C ASN A 586 18.39 -14.01 -6.46
N GLY A 587 17.26 -14.61 -6.80
CA GLY A 587 16.28 -13.93 -7.63
C GLY A 587 15.08 -14.76 -8.04
N GLY A 588 14.29 -14.22 -8.96
CA GLY A 588 13.11 -14.85 -9.51
C GLY A 588 12.72 -14.28 -10.87
N ALA A 589 11.86 -14.99 -11.56
CA ALA A 589 11.24 -14.57 -12.79
C ALA A 589 9.72 -14.59 -12.62
N ARG A 590 9.04 -13.56 -13.10
CA ARG A 590 7.58 -13.45 -13.05
C ARG A 590 7.03 -13.21 -14.44
N LEU A 591 5.98 -13.96 -14.78
CA LEU A 591 5.11 -13.72 -15.92
C LEU A 591 3.76 -13.27 -15.40
N PHE A 592 3.16 -12.29 -16.04
CA PHE A 592 1.83 -11.84 -15.67
C PHE A 592 0.99 -11.44 -16.87
N SER A 593 -0.32 -11.53 -16.69
CA SER A 593 -1.31 -10.93 -17.59
C SER A 593 -2.46 -10.37 -16.77
N ARG A 594 -2.91 -9.17 -17.12
CA ARG A 594 -4.06 -8.54 -16.49
C ARG A 594 -4.94 -7.83 -17.48
N GLY A 595 -6.23 -7.77 -17.19
CA GLY A 595 -7.20 -7.02 -17.96
C GLY A 595 -8.21 -6.33 -17.07
N TYR A 596 -8.44 -5.05 -17.32
CA TYR A 596 -9.35 -4.23 -16.52
C TYR A 596 -9.97 -3.10 -17.35
N THR A 597 -11.13 -2.64 -16.88
CA THR A 597 -11.87 -1.54 -17.48
C THR A 597 -11.48 -0.24 -16.78
N VAL A 598 -11.35 0.83 -17.54
CA VAL A 598 -11.20 2.19 -17.02
C VAL A 598 -12.36 3.03 -17.54
N ASP A 599 -13.13 3.56 -16.61
CA ASP A 599 -14.28 4.41 -16.91
C ASP A 599 -13.80 5.83 -17.29
N PRO A 600 -14.53 6.55 -18.16
CA PRO A 600 -14.24 7.95 -18.41
C PRO A 600 -14.36 8.76 -17.12
N SER A 601 -13.43 9.70 -16.93
CA SER A 601 -13.52 10.65 -15.83
C SER A 601 -14.76 11.53 -16.01
N SER A 602 -15.38 11.97 -14.90
CA SER A 602 -16.54 12.85 -14.96
C SER A 602 -16.28 14.14 -15.75
N ALA A 603 -15.04 14.68 -15.66
CA ALA A 603 -14.63 15.84 -16.42
C ALA A 603 -14.63 15.61 -17.95
N TYR A 604 -14.28 14.41 -18.42
CA TYR A 604 -14.31 14.07 -19.84
C TYR A 604 -15.74 13.92 -20.40
N LEU A 605 -16.72 13.79 -19.52
CA LEU A 605 -18.14 13.67 -19.89
C LEU A 605 -18.87 15.01 -19.91
N ASN A 606 -18.25 16.10 -19.40
CA ASN A 606 -18.86 17.42 -19.34
C ASN A 606 -18.98 18.05 -20.75
N PRO A 607 -20.20 18.27 -21.28
CA PRO A 607 -20.37 18.79 -22.65
C PRO A 607 -20.18 20.31 -22.77
N TYR A 608 -20.06 21.02 -21.65
CA TYR A 608 -19.98 22.47 -21.64
C TYR A 608 -18.56 22.97 -21.81
N ASP A 609 -18.41 24.16 -22.40
CA ASP A 609 -17.12 24.77 -22.59
C ASP A 609 -16.46 25.17 -21.27
N THR A 610 -15.23 24.77 -21.09
CA THR A 610 -14.40 25.07 -19.91
C THR A 610 -13.18 25.93 -20.26
N SER A 611 -13.05 26.38 -21.49
CA SER A 611 -11.94 27.22 -21.95
C SER A 611 -12.14 28.70 -21.61
N ALA A 612 -11.03 29.42 -21.53
CA ALA A 612 -10.99 30.87 -21.46
C ALA A 612 -10.40 31.48 -22.75
N ASP A 613 -10.09 30.68 -23.76
CA ASP A 613 -9.43 31.09 -25.01
C ASP A 613 -10.41 31.55 -26.09
N SER A 614 -10.03 32.57 -26.87
CA SER A 614 -10.83 33.13 -27.93
C SER A 614 -10.95 32.28 -29.19
N LEU A 615 -10.00 31.33 -29.41
CA LEU A 615 -9.92 30.49 -30.61
C LEU A 615 -10.25 29.02 -30.34
N LEU A 616 -10.45 28.66 -29.09
CA LEU A 616 -10.51 27.27 -28.66
C LEU A 616 -11.71 27.05 -27.72
N ILE A 617 -12.53 26.07 -28.05
CA ILE A 617 -13.52 25.51 -27.14
C ILE A 617 -12.97 24.21 -26.55
N VAL A 618 -12.96 24.07 -25.24
CA VAL A 618 -12.56 22.84 -24.54
C VAL A 618 -13.77 22.24 -23.86
N ARG A 619 -14.24 21.10 -24.34
CA ARG A 619 -15.38 20.40 -23.73
C ARG A 619 -15.19 18.88 -23.75
N GLY A 620 -15.83 18.19 -22.83
CA GLY A 620 -15.88 16.73 -22.83
C GLY A 620 -16.91 16.17 -23.81
N ASN A 621 -17.08 14.86 -23.76
CA ASN A 621 -17.99 14.12 -24.64
C ASN A 621 -18.83 13.14 -23.81
N PRO A 622 -20.14 13.39 -23.61
CA PRO A 622 -21.05 12.51 -22.87
C PRO A 622 -21.20 11.11 -23.51
N SER A 623 -20.79 10.96 -24.78
CA SER A 623 -20.90 9.71 -25.54
C SER A 623 -19.77 8.71 -25.25
N LEU A 624 -18.76 9.09 -24.47
CA LEU A 624 -17.63 8.24 -24.18
C LEU A 624 -18.05 6.91 -23.52
N THR A 625 -17.36 5.86 -23.95
CA THR A 625 -17.47 4.52 -23.36
C THR A 625 -16.20 4.19 -22.60
N PRO A 626 -16.28 3.32 -21.59
CA PRO A 626 -15.10 2.81 -20.92
C PRO A 626 -14.19 2.08 -21.88
N TYR A 627 -12.88 2.26 -21.71
CA TYR A 627 -11.90 1.49 -22.47
C TYR A 627 -11.46 0.25 -21.69
N TYR A 628 -11.02 -0.78 -22.41
CA TYR A 628 -10.53 -2.01 -21.84
C TYR A 628 -9.02 -2.16 -22.07
N TYR A 629 -8.28 -2.23 -20.98
CA TYR A 629 -6.83 -2.33 -20.96
C TYR A 629 -6.40 -3.76 -20.70
N LYS A 630 -5.59 -4.32 -21.59
CA LYS A 630 -4.95 -5.64 -21.43
C LYS A 630 -3.45 -5.46 -21.39
N GLU A 631 -2.81 -6.18 -20.50
CA GLU A 631 -1.37 -6.13 -20.33
C GLU A 631 -0.82 -7.53 -20.13
N VAL A 632 0.29 -7.81 -20.78
CA VAL A 632 1.10 -9.01 -20.57
C VAL A 632 2.53 -8.57 -20.39
N GLY A 633 3.22 -9.17 -19.42
CA GLY A 633 4.60 -8.80 -19.17
C GLY A 633 5.40 -9.89 -18.50
N MET A 634 6.70 -9.74 -18.59
CA MET A 634 7.67 -10.55 -17.87
C MET A 634 8.65 -9.66 -17.13
N MET A 635 9.02 -10.12 -15.96
CA MET A 635 9.97 -9.46 -15.07
C MET A 635 10.97 -10.48 -14.60
N PHE A 636 12.20 -10.05 -14.48
CA PHE A 636 13.29 -10.87 -13.96
C PHE A 636 14.05 -10.05 -12.93
N ASN A 637 14.30 -10.58 -11.76
CA ASN A 637 15.17 -9.94 -10.77
C ASN A 637 16.28 -10.91 -10.36
N TYR A 638 17.48 -10.39 -10.18
CA TYR A 638 18.61 -11.21 -9.79
C TYR A 638 19.67 -10.39 -9.08
N SER A 639 20.23 -10.97 -8.00
CA SER A 639 21.36 -10.41 -7.27
C SER A 639 22.63 -11.22 -7.57
N LEU A 640 23.65 -10.56 -8.09
CA LEU A 640 24.95 -11.12 -8.36
C LEU A 640 26.02 -10.36 -7.57
N GLY A 641 26.37 -10.87 -6.39
CA GLY A 641 27.28 -10.17 -5.48
C GLY A 641 26.73 -8.79 -5.11
N ASN A 642 27.44 -7.74 -5.51
CA ASN A 642 27.06 -6.34 -5.26
C ASN A 642 26.11 -5.76 -6.31
N PHE A 643 25.81 -6.48 -7.37
CA PHE A 643 24.88 -6.07 -8.41
C PHE A 643 23.47 -6.60 -8.13
N TYR A 644 22.48 -5.77 -8.40
CA TYR A 644 21.08 -6.17 -8.50
C TYR A 644 20.54 -5.68 -9.85
N ILE A 645 19.90 -6.58 -10.59
CA ILE A 645 19.32 -6.30 -11.90
C ILE A 645 17.83 -6.64 -11.87
N TRP A 646 17.00 -5.79 -12.52
CA TRP A 646 15.57 -5.99 -12.63
C TRP A 646 15.04 -5.48 -13.98
N PRO A 647 15.25 -6.24 -15.08
CA PRO A 647 14.64 -5.95 -16.37
C PRO A 647 13.17 -6.37 -16.41
N GLN A 648 12.39 -5.65 -17.22
CA GLN A 648 10.97 -5.88 -17.48
C GLN A 648 10.68 -5.65 -18.96
N LEU A 649 9.81 -6.48 -19.52
CA LEU A 649 9.22 -6.29 -20.84
C LEU A 649 7.71 -6.38 -20.71
N ILE A 650 7.01 -5.35 -21.18
CA ILE A 650 5.57 -5.19 -21.00
C ILE A 650 4.97 -4.80 -22.35
N TYR A 651 3.95 -5.51 -22.75
CA TYR A 651 3.09 -5.16 -23.88
C TYR A 651 1.69 -4.87 -23.37
N SER A 652 1.15 -3.74 -23.79
CA SER A 652 -0.18 -3.28 -23.43
C SER A 652 -1.01 -3.08 -24.70
N HIS A 653 -2.25 -3.51 -24.65
CA HIS A 653 -3.25 -3.33 -25.69
C HIS A 653 -4.52 -2.73 -25.08
N CYS A 654 -4.94 -1.61 -25.61
CA CYS A 654 -6.13 -0.90 -25.18
C CYS A 654 -7.15 -0.87 -26.32
N THR A 655 -8.39 -1.27 -26.05
CA THR A 655 -9.52 -1.11 -26.96
C THR A 655 -10.43 0.00 -26.48
N ASP A 656 -11.03 0.74 -27.39
CA ASP A 656 -11.88 1.90 -27.10
C ASP A 656 -11.15 3.00 -26.32
N MET A 657 -9.84 3.19 -26.53
CA MET A 657 -9.03 4.14 -25.78
C MET A 657 -9.62 5.54 -25.87
N ILE A 658 -9.79 6.18 -24.69
CA ILE A 658 -10.23 7.57 -24.61
C ILE A 658 -9.01 8.45 -24.88
N THR A 659 -9.07 9.22 -25.97
CA THR A 659 -7.99 10.12 -26.37
C THR A 659 -8.53 11.50 -26.74
N ALA A 660 -7.67 12.52 -26.59
CA ALA A 660 -7.99 13.87 -27.06
C ALA A 660 -8.07 13.89 -28.58
N MET A 661 -9.07 14.56 -29.10
CA MET A 661 -9.30 14.83 -30.51
C MET A 661 -9.98 16.18 -30.69
N GLY A 662 -10.03 16.66 -31.89
CA GLY A 662 -10.69 17.94 -32.17
C GLY A 662 -11.35 17.97 -33.53
N TYR A 663 -12.17 18.97 -33.71
CA TYR A 663 -12.88 19.27 -34.95
C TYR A 663 -13.22 20.76 -35.00
N TYR A 664 -13.60 21.25 -36.18
CA TYR A 664 -14.07 22.62 -36.36
C TYR A 664 -15.60 22.68 -36.31
N THR A 665 -16.14 23.74 -35.69
CA THR A 665 -17.55 24.11 -35.82
C THR A 665 -17.80 24.73 -37.20
N ASP A 666 -19.10 24.93 -37.54
CA ASP A 666 -19.49 25.61 -38.78
C ASP A 666 -18.99 27.08 -38.82
N ASP A 667 -18.78 27.70 -37.64
CA ASP A 667 -18.21 29.04 -37.48
C ASP A 667 -16.66 29.05 -37.47
N ASN A 668 -16.04 27.92 -37.80
CA ASN A 668 -14.58 27.74 -37.90
C ASN A 668 -13.83 27.88 -36.56
N ILE A 669 -14.49 27.62 -35.41
CA ILE A 669 -13.86 27.57 -34.10
C ILE A 669 -13.39 26.15 -33.85
N TYR A 670 -12.14 25.99 -33.41
CA TYR A 670 -11.62 24.69 -33.08
C TYR A 670 -12.16 24.18 -31.74
N VAL A 671 -12.69 22.96 -31.73
CA VAL A 671 -13.19 22.29 -30.51
C VAL A 671 -12.24 21.18 -30.14
N SER A 672 -11.59 21.29 -28.99
CA SER A 672 -10.84 20.22 -28.35
C SER A 672 -11.78 19.39 -27.49
N THR A 673 -11.84 18.10 -27.71
CA THR A 673 -12.74 17.17 -27.02
C THR A 673 -12.07 15.80 -26.83
N TYR A 674 -12.85 14.82 -26.45
CA TYR A 674 -12.41 13.43 -26.27
C TYR A 674 -13.26 12.49 -27.11
N GLY A 675 -12.64 11.40 -27.58
CA GLY A 675 -13.34 10.33 -28.27
C GLY A 675 -12.72 8.98 -27.97
N ASN A 676 -13.46 7.92 -28.27
CA ASN A 676 -12.93 6.56 -28.20
C ASN A 676 -12.29 6.22 -29.54
N THR A 677 -11.01 5.79 -29.51
CA THR A 677 -10.31 5.23 -30.66
C THR A 677 -10.36 3.71 -30.61
N GLU A 678 -10.33 3.05 -31.77
CA GLU A 678 -10.47 1.61 -31.88
C GLU A 678 -9.46 0.86 -31.03
N LYS A 679 -8.19 1.25 -31.11
CA LYS A 679 -7.10 0.65 -30.34
C LYS A 679 -5.91 1.58 -30.13
N GLU A 680 -5.17 1.31 -29.06
CA GLU A 680 -3.84 1.84 -28.81
C GLU A 680 -2.96 0.73 -28.22
N GLU A 681 -1.71 0.65 -28.65
CA GLU A 681 -0.78 -0.37 -28.18
C GLU A 681 0.50 0.27 -27.66
N LEU A 682 1.10 -0.32 -26.62
CA LEU A 682 2.36 0.14 -26.03
C LEU A 682 3.30 -1.03 -25.75
N LEU A 683 4.49 -0.98 -26.30
CA LEU A 683 5.62 -1.85 -25.92
C LEU A 683 6.56 -1.05 -25.02
N SER A 684 6.82 -1.57 -23.81
CA SER A 684 7.69 -0.94 -22.83
C SER A 684 8.77 -1.92 -22.36
N ALA A 685 10.04 -1.57 -22.61
CA ALA A 685 11.20 -2.28 -22.06
C ALA A 685 11.81 -1.41 -20.97
N ARG A 686 11.96 -1.97 -19.76
CA ARG A 686 12.40 -1.24 -18.57
C ARG A 686 13.54 -1.99 -17.89
N ALA A 687 14.45 -1.28 -17.26
CA ALA A 687 15.52 -1.88 -16.48
C ALA A 687 15.84 -1.03 -15.25
N TYR A 688 16.00 -1.71 -14.12
CA TYR A 688 16.62 -1.17 -12.91
C TYR A 688 17.90 -1.92 -12.64
N LEU A 689 18.98 -1.19 -12.44
CA LEU A 689 20.31 -1.72 -12.13
C LEU A 689 20.79 -1.03 -10.86
N ARG A 690 21.40 -1.77 -9.94
CA ARG A 690 22.01 -1.21 -8.74
C ARG A 690 23.33 -1.87 -8.47
N TYR A 691 24.33 -1.05 -8.13
CA TYR A 691 25.62 -1.49 -7.62
C TYR A 691 25.83 -0.94 -6.21
N THR A 692 26.18 -1.84 -5.29
CA THR A 692 26.39 -1.53 -3.88
C THR A 692 27.87 -1.53 -3.54
N PHE A 693 28.35 -0.44 -2.96
CA PHE A 693 29.74 -0.28 -2.47
C PHE A 693 29.84 -0.75 -1.00
N GLY A 694 29.39 -1.96 -0.70
CA GLY A 694 29.34 -2.49 0.66
C GLY A 694 28.52 -1.59 1.59
N LYS A 695 29.10 -1.23 2.75
CA LYS A 695 28.44 -0.35 3.75
C LYS A 695 28.47 1.15 3.39
N TRP A 696 29.16 1.54 2.33
CA TRP A 696 29.36 2.95 1.97
C TRP A 696 28.18 3.54 1.22
N GLY A 697 27.42 2.73 0.49
CA GLY A 697 26.27 3.20 -0.28
C GLY A 697 26.09 2.46 -1.59
N GLU A 698 25.38 3.11 -2.51
CA GLU A 698 25.01 2.54 -3.79
C GLU A 698 24.83 3.58 -4.88
N ILE A 699 24.96 3.12 -6.12
CA ILE A 699 24.52 3.83 -7.31
C ILE A 699 23.47 2.96 -7.98
N ASN A 700 22.41 3.58 -8.48
CA ASN A 700 21.35 2.91 -9.22
C ASN A 700 21.07 3.62 -10.56
N TYR A 701 20.60 2.84 -11.50
CA TYR A 701 20.14 3.31 -12.80
C TYR A 701 18.74 2.74 -13.06
N THR A 702 17.82 3.61 -13.48
CA THR A 702 16.50 3.22 -13.97
C THR A 702 16.37 3.73 -15.40
N GLY A 703 16.07 2.84 -16.33
CA GLY A 703 15.86 3.21 -17.73
C GLY A 703 14.56 2.61 -18.29
N SER A 704 13.92 3.32 -19.19
CA SER A 704 12.80 2.79 -19.97
C SER A 704 12.88 3.20 -21.43
N PHE A 705 12.55 2.28 -22.30
CA PHE A 705 12.22 2.50 -23.70
C PHE A 705 10.74 2.20 -23.90
N ASN A 706 10.03 3.11 -24.56
CA ASN A 706 8.61 2.98 -24.83
C ASN A 706 8.35 3.22 -26.34
N ARG A 707 7.54 2.36 -26.93
CA ARG A 707 7.05 2.48 -28.29
C ARG A 707 5.54 2.34 -28.30
N SER A 708 4.85 3.44 -28.63
CA SER A 708 3.38 3.47 -28.69
C SER A 708 2.91 3.56 -30.14
N PHE A 709 1.81 2.84 -30.40
CA PHE A 709 1.14 2.79 -31.68
C PHE A 709 -0.20 3.52 -31.54
N PHE A 710 -0.18 4.82 -31.80
CA PHE A 710 -1.35 5.68 -31.82
C PHE A 710 -2.05 5.60 -33.18
N TYR A 711 -3.30 6.03 -33.27
CA TYR A 711 -4.00 6.17 -34.57
C TYR A 711 -3.30 7.19 -35.47
N THR A 712 -2.55 8.15 -34.94
CA THR A 712 -1.76 9.14 -35.65
C THR A 712 -0.36 8.69 -36.05
N GLY A 713 0.02 7.45 -35.73
CA GLY A 713 1.32 6.86 -36.04
C GLY A 713 2.12 6.40 -34.85
N VAL A 714 3.32 5.92 -35.08
CA VAL A 714 4.22 5.37 -34.05
C VAL A 714 5.05 6.47 -33.42
N LYS A 715 5.18 6.42 -32.09
CA LYS A 715 6.04 7.31 -31.31
C LYS A 715 6.93 6.49 -30.38
N GLU A 716 8.17 6.94 -30.23
CA GLU A 716 9.16 6.30 -29.36
C GLU A 716 9.76 7.32 -28.42
N TRP A 717 10.03 6.88 -27.15
CA TRP A 717 10.70 7.73 -26.17
C TRP A 717 11.44 6.91 -25.15
N PHE A 718 12.44 7.56 -24.54
CA PHE A 718 13.29 7.00 -23.51
C PHE A 718 13.18 7.81 -22.23
N SER A 719 13.43 7.20 -21.09
CA SER A 719 13.67 7.91 -19.84
C SER A 719 14.83 7.25 -19.10
N HIS A 720 15.64 8.06 -18.44
CA HIS A 720 16.78 7.60 -17.68
C HIS A 720 16.82 8.32 -16.34
N ARG A 721 17.12 7.57 -15.29
CA ARG A 721 17.42 8.09 -13.97
C ARG A 721 18.70 7.47 -13.46
N ILE A 722 19.63 8.28 -13.02
CA ILE A 722 20.81 7.85 -12.27
C ILE A 722 20.65 8.37 -10.86
N GLY A 723 20.63 7.46 -9.89
CA GLY A 723 20.52 7.79 -8.47
C GLY A 723 21.74 7.34 -7.69
N TRP A 724 21.99 7.99 -6.58
CA TRP A 724 23.06 7.63 -5.65
C TRP A 724 22.60 7.81 -4.21
N ASN A 725 23.12 6.98 -3.32
CA ASN A 725 22.90 7.04 -1.89
C ASN A 725 24.19 6.60 -1.19
N PHE A 726 24.93 7.54 -0.64
CA PHE A 726 26.16 7.30 0.09
C PHE A 726 26.03 7.72 1.54
N ARG A 727 26.62 6.94 2.45
CA ARG A 727 26.63 7.26 3.87
C ARG A 727 27.99 7.01 4.47
N TYR A 728 28.48 7.99 5.21
CA TYR A 728 29.70 7.89 6.00
C TYR A 728 29.45 8.46 7.39
N LYS A 729 29.49 7.58 8.42
CA LYS A 729 29.20 7.94 9.82
C LYS A 729 27.85 8.68 9.94
N LYS A 730 27.92 9.97 10.30
CA LYS A 730 26.74 10.84 10.53
C LYS A 730 26.29 11.62 9.28
N VAL A 731 26.97 11.48 8.17
CA VAL A 731 26.70 12.23 6.93
C VAL A 731 26.19 11.29 5.87
N SER A 732 25.15 11.66 5.14
CA SER A 732 24.70 10.98 3.91
C SER A 732 24.55 11.97 2.76
N LEU A 733 24.88 11.49 1.57
CA LEU A 733 24.73 12.19 0.30
C LEU A 733 23.81 11.36 -0.60
N ASN A 734 22.61 11.88 -0.87
CA ASN A 734 21.63 11.22 -1.72
C ASN A 734 21.33 12.11 -2.91
N GLY A 735 20.92 11.54 -4.02
CA GLY A 735 20.48 12.35 -5.14
C GLY A 735 20.16 11.53 -6.37
N HIS A 736 19.71 12.25 -7.38
CA HIS A 736 19.43 11.70 -8.70
C HIS A 736 19.51 12.76 -9.78
N VAL A 737 19.71 12.29 -11.00
CA VAL A 737 19.51 13.04 -12.23
C VAL A 737 18.54 12.24 -13.09
N ASP A 738 17.44 12.87 -13.48
CA ASP A 738 16.44 12.35 -14.38
C ASP A 738 16.58 12.99 -15.75
N THR A 739 16.71 12.20 -16.79
CA THR A 739 16.54 12.66 -18.15
C THR A 739 15.21 12.11 -18.67
N LEU A 740 14.20 12.96 -18.69
CA LEU A 740 12.90 12.64 -19.23
C LEU A 740 12.93 12.93 -20.72
N SER A 741 12.76 11.90 -21.54
CA SER A 741 12.61 12.12 -22.98
C SER A 741 11.24 12.73 -23.28
N PRO A 742 11.02 13.25 -24.50
CA PRO A 742 9.70 13.72 -24.90
C PRO A 742 8.61 12.68 -24.61
N SER A 743 7.47 13.12 -24.11
CA SER A 743 6.27 12.29 -23.94
C SER A 743 5.26 12.60 -25.04
N TYR A 744 4.47 11.61 -25.41
CA TYR A 744 3.53 11.69 -26.52
C TYR A 744 2.14 11.22 -26.12
N THR A 745 1.13 11.87 -26.69
CA THR A 745 -0.21 11.34 -26.90
C THR A 745 -0.46 11.26 -28.41
N ALA A 746 -1.65 10.86 -28.83
CA ALA A 746 -1.99 10.80 -30.26
C ALA A 746 -1.74 12.14 -30.99
N ILE A 747 -2.09 13.27 -30.37
CA ILE A 747 -2.02 14.60 -31.00
C ILE A 747 -1.04 15.56 -30.34
N LYS A 748 -0.53 15.25 -29.14
CA LYS A 748 0.34 16.15 -28.35
C LYS A 748 1.71 15.53 -28.13
N LYS A 749 2.75 16.38 -28.26
CA LYS A 749 4.13 16.11 -27.87
C LYS A 749 4.51 17.07 -26.75
N SER A 750 5.12 16.58 -25.68
CA SER A 750 5.74 17.41 -24.65
C SER A 750 7.25 17.20 -24.68
N LYS A 751 8.04 18.27 -24.59
CA LYS A 751 9.50 18.20 -24.55
C LYS A 751 9.97 17.48 -23.29
N GLY A 752 11.01 16.71 -23.43
CA GLY A 752 11.72 16.15 -22.30
C GLY A 752 12.45 17.21 -21.48
N SER A 753 12.73 16.89 -20.23
CA SER A 753 13.47 17.74 -19.31
C SER A 753 14.58 16.97 -18.62
N ILE A 754 15.57 17.70 -18.12
CA ILE A 754 16.57 17.18 -17.18
C ILE A 754 16.25 17.76 -15.82
N GLU A 755 16.10 16.92 -14.82
CA GLU A 755 15.89 17.32 -13.44
C GLU A 755 16.95 16.71 -12.54
N SER A 756 17.45 17.49 -11.60
CA SER A 756 18.46 17.03 -10.65
C SER A 756 18.11 17.43 -9.23
N LEU A 757 18.38 16.49 -8.31
CA LEU A 757 18.32 16.73 -6.88
C LEU A 757 19.54 16.08 -6.23
N THR A 758 20.25 16.84 -5.41
CA THR A 758 21.33 16.33 -4.56
C THR A 758 21.12 16.85 -3.15
N THR A 759 21.13 15.95 -2.18
CA THR A 759 20.85 16.27 -0.78
C THR A 759 21.98 15.77 0.11
N LEU A 760 22.53 16.65 0.89
CA LEU A 760 23.48 16.37 1.96
C LEU A 760 22.74 16.39 3.29
N ASN A 761 22.76 15.29 4.03
CA ASN A 761 22.18 15.21 5.37
C ASN A 761 23.28 15.00 6.41
N TRP A 762 23.21 15.75 7.50
CA TRP A 762 24.09 15.62 8.65
C TRP A 762 23.29 15.31 9.92
N ASN A 763 23.42 14.08 10.42
CA ASN A 763 22.82 13.66 11.69
C ASN A 763 23.66 14.20 12.84
N VAL A 764 23.31 15.38 13.37
CA VAL A 764 24.02 16.00 14.49
C VAL A 764 24.00 15.06 15.70
N ASN A 765 22.83 14.52 16.02
CA ASN A 765 22.60 13.50 17.04
C ASN A 765 21.42 12.57 16.63
N GLN A 766 20.91 11.77 17.56
CA GLN A 766 19.78 10.83 17.28
C GLN A 766 18.43 11.55 17.08
N GLN A 767 18.32 12.82 17.47
CA GLN A 767 17.09 13.59 17.42
C GLN A 767 17.11 14.67 16.34
N LEU A 768 18.27 15.24 16.03
CA LEU A 768 18.43 16.38 15.16
C LEU A 768 19.27 16.02 13.94
N SER A 769 18.76 16.32 12.76
CA SER A 769 19.53 16.33 11.52
C SER A 769 19.34 17.64 10.75
N LEU A 770 20.40 18.07 10.09
CA LEU A 770 20.44 19.21 9.19
C LEU A 770 20.54 18.71 7.76
N ARG A 771 19.93 19.43 6.83
CA ARG A 771 19.87 19.10 5.41
C ARG A 771 20.22 20.32 4.57
N ALA A 772 20.96 20.07 3.48
CA ALA A 772 21.15 21.03 2.40
C ALA A 772 20.86 20.31 1.07
N SER A 773 19.96 20.85 0.27
CA SER A 773 19.58 20.26 -1.02
C SER A 773 19.83 21.24 -2.15
N LEU A 774 20.30 20.70 -3.29
CA LEU A 774 20.52 21.41 -4.55
C LEU A 774 19.55 20.83 -5.58
N ARG A 775 18.66 21.68 -6.13
CA ARG A 775 17.70 21.28 -7.18
C ARG A 775 17.97 22.04 -8.47
N TYR A 776 17.72 21.41 -9.61
CA TYR A 776 17.84 22.01 -10.94
C TYR A 776 19.23 22.58 -11.26
N PHE A 777 20.30 21.99 -10.68
CA PHE A 777 21.69 22.39 -10.97
C PHE A 777 22.22 21.78 -12.27
N ILE A 778 21.59 20.67 -12.72
CA ILE A 778 21.89 20.03 -13.99
C ILE A 778 20.64 20.13 -14.85
N GLY A 779 20.76 20.62 -16.08
CA GLY A 779 19.66 20.72 -17.04
C GLY A 779 19.14 22.12 -17.31
N GLY A 780 19.61 23.13 -16.58
CA GLY A 780 19.14 24.52 -16.73
C GLY A 780 17.83 24.81 -16.00
N PRO A 781 17.17 25.94 -16.27
CA PRO A 781 15.90 26.31 -15.66
C PRO A 781 14.80 25.31 -16.03
N LYS A 782 13.85 25.14 -15.13
CA LYS A 782 12.69 24.28 -15.39
C LYS A 782 11.85 24.88 -16.53
N THR A 783 11.81 24.20 -17.66
CA THR A 783 10.99 24.57 -18.81
C THR A 783 9.90 23.52 -19.04
N SER A 784 8.73 23.98 -19.47
CA SER A 784 7.64 23.14 -19.98
C SER A 784 7.35 23.55 -21.41
N GLU A 785 7.56 22.65 -22.36
CA GLU A 785 7.25 22.90 -23.78
C GLU A 785 6.34 21.79 -24.30
N SER A 786 5.33 22.17 -25.05
CA SER A 786 4.45 21.20 -25.70
C SER A 786 3.92 21.69 -27.03
N TRP A 787 3.64 20.74 -27.92
CA TRP A 787 3.07 20.98 -29.24
C TRP A 787 1.83 20.10 -29.41
N THR A 788 0.74 20.70 -29.88
CA THR A 788 -0.45 19.96 -30.33
C THR A 788 -0.54 20.11 -31.84
N LYS A 789 -0.77 19.00 -32.54
CA LYS A 789 -0.93 19.01 -33.99
C LYS A 789 -2.04 18.05 -34.40
N GLN A 790 -3.03 18.59 -35.08
CA GLN A 790 -4.14 17.81 -35.64
C GLN A 790 -4.67 18.52 -36.90
N GLU A 791 -4.64 17.83 -38.05
CA GLU A 791 -5.04 18.38 -39.35
C GLU A 791 -4.63 19.85 -39.51
N ASP A 792 -5.62 20.78 -39.50
CA ASP A 792 -5.42 22.20 -39.68
C ASP A 792 -5.22 22.98 -38.36
N TYR A 793 -5.17 22.30 -37.19
CA TYR A 793 -4.90 22.94 -35.91
C TYR A 793 -3.48 22.66 -35.43
N TYR A 794 -2.78 23.72 -35.06
CA TYR A 794 -1.47 23.65 -34.40
C TYR A 794 -1.46 24.58 -33.20
N SER A 795 -0.90 24.09 -32.08
CA SER A 795 -0.53 24.94 -30.94
C SER A 795 0.86 24.60 -30.42
N PHE A 796 1.56 25.63 -30.02
CA PHE A 796 2.82 25.54 -29.31
C PHE A 796 2.69 26.28 -27.97
N TYR A 797 3.24 25.72 -26.92
CA TYR A 797 3.25 26.26 -25.59
C TYR A 797 4.64 26.10 -25.00
N ARG A 798 5.23 27.16 -24.45
CA ARG A 798 6.48 27.15 -23.70
C ARG A 798 6.31 28.00 -22.46
N ARG A 799 6.70 27.45 -21.30
CA ARG A 799 6.81 28.17 -20.03
C ARG A 799 8.16 27.88 -19.39
N GLU A 800 8.87 28.91 -18.96
CA GLU A 800 10.16 28.86 -18.28
C GLU A 800 10.07 29.56 -16.93
N PHE A 801 10.52 28.87 -15.86
CA PHE A 801 10.36 29.33 -14.50
C PHE A 801 11.69 29.91 -13.97
N ASP A 802 11.69 31.19 -13.55
CA ASP A 802 12.88 31.86 -13.05
C ASP A 802 13.44 31.25 -11.78
N GLU A 803 12.58 30.95 -10.78
CA GLU A 803 12.99 30.43 -9.47
C GLU A 803 13.33 28.96 -9.48
N ARG A 804 13.01 28.23 -10.55
CA ARG A 804 13.32 26.80 -10.65
C ARG A 804 14.63 26.54 -11.39
N HIS A 805 15.67 27.27 -11.00
CA HIS A 805 17.01 27.15 -11.52
C HIS A 805 18.02 27.28 -10.36
N ASN A 806 18.98 26.38 -10.28
CA ASN A 806 20.04 26.39 -9.26
C ASN A 806 19.52 26.60 -7.82
N MET A 807 18.42 25.95 -7.50
CA MET A 807 17.72 26.15 -6.24
C MET A 807 18.47 25.48 -5.08
N VAL A 808 18.85 26.28 -4.08
CA VAL A 808 19.41 25.81 -2.81
C VAL A 808 18.28 25.74 -1.79
N MET A 809 18.23 24.63 -1.04
CA MET A 809 17.28 24.40 0.03
C MET A 809 18.02 24.09 1.32
N LEU A 810 17.54 24.62 2.44
CA LEU A 810 18.07 24.33 3.78
C LEU A 810 16.95 23.73 4.62
N GLY A 811 17.26 22.65 5.30
CA GLY A 811 16.28 21.91 6.05
C GLY A 811 16.78 21.42 7.42
N LEU A 812 15.81 21.14 8.26
CA LEU A 812 16.00 20.62 9.59
C LEU A 812 14.97 19.52 9.83
N THR A 813 15.41 18.41 10.44
CA THR A 813 14.51 17.37 10.94
C THR A 813 14.78 17.18 12.43
N TYR A 814 13.71 17.30 13.23
CA TYR A 814 13.75 17.01 14.65
C TYR A 814 12.84 15.83 14.96
N ARG A 815 13.38 14.85 15.67
CA ARG A 815 12.67 13.64 16.08
C ARG A 815 12.82 13.43 17.57
N TRP A 816 11.70 13.24 18.23
CA TRP A 816 11.66 12.88 19.63
C TRP A 816 10.82 11.60 19.82
N GLN A 817 11.32 10.73 20.69
CA GLN A 817 10.63 9.51 21.07
C GLN A 817 10.88 9.25 22.56
N ASN A 818 9.84 8.88 23.29
CA ASN A 818 10.05 8.41 24.65
C ASN A 818 10.83 7.09 24.61
N LYS A 819 11.74 6.89 25.57
CA LYS A 819 12.64 5.72 25.63
C LYS A 819 11.87 4.46 26.04
N VAL A 820 10.98 4.00 25.20
CA VAL A 820 10.38 2.67 25.38
C VAL A 820 11.35 1.66 24.75
N LYS A 821 11.94 0.80 25.57
CA LYS A 821 12.72 -0.32 25.08
C LYS A 821 11.78 -1.22 24.28
N ALA A 822 11.85 -1.17 22.98
CA ALA A 822 11.20 -2.17 22.13
C ALA A 822 11.75 -3.53 22.56
N ARG A 823 10.90 -4.38 23.14
CA ARG A 823 11.27 -5.77 23.38
C ARG A 823 11.58 -6.38 22.02
N LYS A 824 12.81 -6.82 21.79
CA LYS A 824 13.13 -7.68 20.65
C LYS A 824 12.20 -8.87 20.74
N THR A 825 11.12 -8.85 20.00
CA THR A 825 10.28 -10.04 19.81
C THR A 825 11.21 -11.13 19.28
N LYS A 826 11.10 -12.34 19.85
CA LYS A 826 11.76 -13.56 19.33
C LYS A 826 11.79 -13.47 17.80
N LYS A 827 12.96 -13.74 17.20
CA LYS A 827 13.06 -13.98 15.75
C LYS A 827 11.91 -14.91 15.38
N LEU A 828 10.85 -14.36 14.82
CA LEU A 828 9.83 -15.15 14.15
C LEU A 828 10.60 -15.91 13.07
N ASN A 829 10.52 -17.24 13.14
CA ASN A 829 11.14 -18.07 12.15
C ASN A 829 10.62 -17.62 10.79
N VAL A 830 11.53 -17.07 9.96
CA VAL A 830 11.24 -16.52 8.64
C VAL A 830 10.56 -17.55 7.71
N ASN A 831 10.46 -18.81 8.14
CA ASN A 831 9.78 -19.91 7.47
C ASN A 831 8.28 -20.05 7.81
N ASP A 832 7.71 -19.22 8.68
CA ASP A 832 6.27 -19.27 8.94
C ASP A 832 5.52 -18.45 7.88
N ASN A 833 5.35 -19.03 6.69
CA ASN A 833 4.58 -18.47 5.56
C ASN A 833 3.13 -18.10 5.92
N ARG A 834 2.64 -18.58 7.06
CA ARG A 834 1.29 -18.31 7.56
C ARG A 834 1.09 -16.88 8.03
N PHE A 835 2.15 -16.21 8.48
CA PHE A 835 2.06 -14.80 8.91
C PHE A 835 2.04 -13.83 7.72
N ASN A 836 2.72 -14.19 6.62
CA ASN A 836 2.73 -13.36 5.41
C ASN A 836 1.38 -13.40 4.65
N LEU A 837 0.60 -14.46 4.80
CA LEU A 837 -0.74 -14.55 4.17
C LEU A 837 -1.81 -13.77 4.94
N LEU A 838 -1.67 -13.61 6.26
CA LEU A 838 -2.59 -12.81 7.08
C LEU A 838 -2.32 -11.30 7.00
N THR A 839 -1.12 -10.91 6.55
CA THR A 839 -0.70 -9.51 6.43
C THR A 839 -0.59 -9.03 4.99
N ALA A 840 -0.67 -9.93 4.01
CA ALA A 840 -0.70 -9.62 2.59
C ALA A 840 -2.11 -9.27 2.06
N ASN A 841 -3.10 -9.19 2.95
CA ASN A 841 -4.47 -8.83 2.63
C ASN A 841 -4.84 -7.44 3.06
#